data_c36b0fd761ddaa486f703c2da970f467
#
_entry.id   c36b0fd761ddaa486f703c2da970f467
#
_cell.length_a   1.000
_cell.length_b   1.000
_cell.length_c   1.000
_cell.angle_alpha   90.00
_cell.angle_beta   90.00
_cell.angle_gamma   90.00
#
_symmetry.space_group_name_H-M   'P 1'
#
loop_
_entity.id
_entity.type
_entity.pdbx_description
1 polymer ?
#
loop_
_entity_poly.entity_id
_entity_poly.type
_entity_poly.pdbx_seq_one_letter_code
_entity_poly.pdbx_strand_id
1 'polypeptide(L)'
;MRTLLLLLLSLAPGTQSGALLTGTIVDPSGATVPDASVRLEASGTVVAEFRTGDDGRFELSTDSSGVLRILVTAPGFVQATVPVPAEGRSLQITLQPAPFFEAVNVTSSRTDVPKADPTVTMTVIPSSELLTAAAVTLDDALKMVPGFTLFRRTSSRASNPTSQGVALRGIGGTAQSRSLVLVDGVPLNDPFGGWIYWNKVPQVALDRLEVQRGSGSDLYGADAVGGVIQILTLRPARPTGRALVEGGELGTGRASIFGGARVKGWRVSAGGEWFTMDGYTPVSTEQDPGIAPRGPIDGKLGSTHRSGVVSAGYGASNGWRLDVTGNVYDEHRTNATPASINSTASNQLSGDMAGGVGGGLLSLRVFGGTQRYRQTFSTVNAARTAETLTRDQHIPTTAGGLGAQWFREWGSHTMLVGAEGRYVDGTSIETPYSQGRPLANVEAGGIQRLGSAFVQDTFRASDRLTLVVGAHGDGWQSTSHASGHVQSSGSFNPRVSGSYRLGASGVTVRGAAYHGFRAPTLNEFYRTFSAGSVVTRPNEALSPERLTGGDVGVMMTRGRASARVTGFWNVLDDAITTITLSVTPTQIIRQRANADTLHASGIELEGDVRWSSSLSASFAGGFVSSRFQGMTDLRDKRVPQVPGYNMGAGVRYNRRSWIASSQLRITGSQFEDDQNVFRLGRATVLDVFAGRTLPGRMTAFVAVENLLDATYDVGRTPILTTGLPRTARIGVLIDLP
;
A
#
# COMPACT_ATOMS: atom_id res chain seq x y z
N MET A 1 61.48 -16.14 34.74
CA MET A 1 61.70 -15.71 36.13
C MET A 1 60.61 -14.79 36.57
N ARG A 2 59.95 -15.17 37.66
CA ARG A 2 59.05 -14.45 38.58
C ARG A 2 57.66 -14.06 38.07
N THR A 3 56.80 -14.91 38.43
CA THR A 3 55.43 -14.97 38.95
C THR A 3 55.01 -13.68 39.68
N LEU A 4 53.89 -13.07 39.26
CA LEU A 4 53.10 -12.21 40.12
C LEU A 4 51.66 -12.70 40.16
N LEU A 5 51.30 -13.21 41.30
CA LEU A 5 49.98 -13.69 41.72
C LEU A 5 49.15 -12.47 42.07
N LEU A 6 48.02 -12.25 41.43
CA LEU A 6 46.99 -11.31 41.82
C LEU A 6 45.77 -12.03 42.34
N LEU A 7 45.52 -11.91 43.62
CA LEU A 7 44.30 -12.31 44.31
C LEU A 7 43.11 -11.49 43.77
N LEU A 8 42.15 -12.14 43.14
CA LEU A 8 40.84 -11.60 42.87
C LEU A 8 39.89 -12.11 43.95
N LEU A 9 39.45 -11.18 44.81
CA LEU A 9 38.32 -11.40 45.68
C LEU A 9 37.07 -11.64 44.84
N SER A 10 36.46 -12.80 45.00
CA SER A 10 35.17 -13.14 44.48
C SER A 10 34.08 -12.43 45.29
N LEU A 11 33.56 -11.31 44.78
CA LEU A 11 32.26 -10.83 45.15
C LEU A 11 31.23 -11.62 44.32
N ALA A 12 30.58 -12.58 44.96
CA ALA A 12 29.40 -13.23 44.38
C ALA A 12 28.27 -12.18 44.28
N PRO A 13 27.68 -11.99 43.08
CA PRO A 13 26.44 -11.20 43.02
C PRO A 13 25.33 -12.01 43.69
N GLY A 14 24.67 -11.42 44.66
CA GLY A 14 23.46 -12.00 45.23
C GLY A 14 22.43 -12.21 44.12
N THR A 15 22.04 -13.44 43.95
CA THR A 15 20.93 -13.83 43.08
C THR A 15 19.63 -13.29 43.67
N GLN A 16 19.18 -12.09 43.25
CA GLN A 16 17.79 -11.74 43.35
C GLN A 16 17.03 -12.70 42.47
N SER A 17 16.27 -13.63 43.04
CA SER A 17 15.37 -14.51 42.28
C SER A 17 14.19 -13.71 41.80
N GLY A 18 14.26 -13.22 40.55
CA GLY A 18 13.10 -12.65 39.86
C GLY A 18 11.95 -13.65 39.81
N ALA A 19 10.72 -13.18 39.90
CA ALA A 19 9.54 -14.04 39.81
C ALA A 19 9.50 -14.67 38.41
N LEU A 20 9.61 -16.00 38.33
CA LEU A 20 9.50 -16.76 37.11
C LEU A 20 8.03 -17.02 36.79
N LEU A 21 7.58 -16.57 35.64
CA LEU A 21 6.23 -16.74 35.11
C LEU A 21 6.30 -17.70 33.92
N THR A 22 5.59 -18.81 34.01
CA THR A 22 5.54 -19.83 32.94
C THR A 22 4.12 -20.01 32.44
N GLY A 23 3.94 -20.52 31.22
CA GLY A 23 2.62 -20.86 30.74
C GLY A 23 2.63 -21.51 29.36
N THR A 24 1.42 -21.79 28.88
CA THR A 24 1.22 -22.39 27.55
C THR A 24 0.17 -21.61 26.79
N ILE A 25 0.45 -21.33 25.53
CA ILE A 25 -0.48 -20.68 24.60
C ILE A 25 -1.17 -21.77 23.79
N VAL A 26 -2.50 -21.79 23.84
CA VAL A 26 -3.33 -22.77 23.12
C VAL A 26 -4.43 -22.08 22.32
N ASP A 27 -4.97 -22.76 21.34
CA ASP A 27 -6.20 -22.37 20.63
C ASP A 27 -7.46 -22.92 21.35
N PRO A 28 -8.69 -22.57 20.93
CA PRO A 28 -9.92 -23.09 21.56
C PRO A 28 -10.11 -24.60 21.42
N SER A 29 -9.36 -25.30 20.58
CA SER A 29 -9.34 -26.73 20.47
C SER A 29 -8.37 -27.41 21.45
N GLY A 30 -7.56 -26.58 22.17
CA GLY A 30 -6.50 -27.04 23.04
C GLY A 30 -5.18 -27.34 22.31
N ALA A 31 -5.10 -27.08 21.02
CA ALA A 31 -3.84 -27.23 20.28
C ALA A 31 -2.88 -26.09 20.63
N THR A 32 -1.59 -26.41 20.77
CA THR A 32 -0.54 -25.43 21.07
C THR A 32 -0.37 -24.44 19.94
N VAL A 33 -0.12 -23.17 20.27
CA VAL A 33 0.13 -22.08 19.31
C VAL A 33 1.63 -21.80 19.27
N PRO A 34 2.35 -22.26 18.23
CA PRO A 34 3.75 -21.95 18.06
C PRO A 34 3.96 -20.50 17.59
N ASP A 35 5.18 -20.00 17.81
CA ASP A 35 5.63 -18.67 17.34
C ASP A 35 4.79 -17.50 17.87
N ALA A 36 4.08 -17.68 18.98
CA ALA A 36 3.36 -16.62 19.65
C ALA A 36 4.34 -15.69 20.41
N SER A 37 4.25 -14.38 20.18
CA SER A 37 4.98 -13.38 20.96
C SER A 37 4.24 -13.12 22.25
N VAL A 38 4.89 -13.36 23.39
CA VAL A 38 4.37 -13.17 24.75
C VAL A 38 5.15 -12.05 25.39
N ARG A 39 4.51 -10.92 25.64
CA ARG A 39 5.11 -9.71 26.23
C ARG A 39 4.57 -9.50 27.64
N LEU A 40 5.46 -9.26 28.57
CA LEU A 40 5.10 -8.85 29.92
C LEU A 40 5.21 -7.32 30.00
N GLU A 41 4.12 -6.68 30.37
CA GLU A 41 4.05 -5.23 30.56
C GLU A 41 3.85 -4.89 32.03
N ALA A 42 4.65 -3.92 32.51
CA ALA A 42 4.48 -3.27 33.81
C ALA A 42 4.14 -1.81 33.58
N SER A 43 2.97 -1.37 34.03
CA SER A 43 2.50 0.04 33.86
C SER A 43 2.58 0.56 32.42
N GLY A 44 2.31 -0.31 31.43
CA GLY A 44 2.32 0.05 30.01
C GLY A 44 3.70 -0.02 29.33
N THR A 45 4.75 -0.47 30.04
CA THR A 45 6.09 -0.66 29.47
C THR A 45 6.41 -2.14 29.37
N VAL A 46 6.90 -2.62 28.21
CA VAL A 46 7.34 -4.00 28.02
C VAL A 46 8.62 -4.24 28.83
N VAL A 47 8.55 -5.13 29.83
CA VAL A 47 9.67 -5.49 30.73
C VAL A 47 10.32 -6.81 30.33
N ALA A 48 9.59 -7.73 29.70
CA ALA A 48 10.11 -8.98 29.15
C ALA A 48 9.32 -9.41 27.92
N GLU A 49 9.97 -10.14 27.02
CA GLU A 49 9.34 -10.71 25.81
C GLU A 49 9.87 -12.13 25.57
N PHE A 50 8.97 -13.06 25.17
CA PHE A 50 9.29 -14.45 24.85
C PHE A 50 8.51 -14.86 23.59
N ARG A 51 9.04 -15.83 22.82
CA ARG A 51 8.30 -16.50 21.74
C ARG A 51 8.15 -17.97 22.01
N THR A 52 6.94 -18.46 21.82
CA THR A 52 6.65 -19.88 22.04
C THR A 52 7.29 -20.76 20.95
N GLY A 53 7.81 -21.90 21.37
CA GLY A 53 8.21 -22.98 20.46
C GLY A 53 7.00 -23.80 19.99
N ASP A 54 7.26 -24.94 19.33
CA ASP A 54 6.22 -25.85 18.82
C ASP A 54 5.31 -26.41 19.93
N ASP A 55 5.75 -26.40 21.17
CA ASP A 55 5.00 -26.82 22.34
C ASP A 55 4.11 -25.72 22.94
N GLY A 56 4.13 -24.53 22.37
CA GLY A 56 3.36 -23.38 22.80
C GLY A 56 3.75 -22.82 24.18
N ARG A 57 4.84 -23.25 24.78
CA ARG A 57 5.27 -22.85 26.12
C ARG A 57 6.03 -21.54 26.10
N PHE A 58 5.87 -20.75 27.17
CA PHE A 58 6.65 -19.55 27.42
C PHE A 58 7.18 -19.50 28.84
N GLU A 59 8.27 -18.75 29.01
CA GLU A 59 8.93 -18.50 30.27
C GLU A 59 9.40 -17.05 30.31
N LEU A 60 8.96 -16.28 31.30
CA LEU A 60 9.28 -14.86 31.48
C LEU A 60 9.76 -14.64 32.92
N SER A 61 10.84 -13.91 33.08
CA SER A 61 11.34 -13.47 34.37
C SER A 61 11.20 -11.95 34.52
N THR A 62 10.81 -11.49 35.70
CA THR A 62 10.70 -10.06 35.99
C THR A 62 11.03 -9.74 37.45
N ASP A 63 11.72 -8.64 37.61
CA ASP A 63 11.99 -8.03 38.94
C ASP A 63 11.04 -6.86 39.23
N SER A 64 10.08 -6.59 38.32
CA SER A 64 9.15 -5.47 38.44
C SER A 64 8.05 -5.77 39.47
N SER A 65 7.86 -4.87 40.44
CA SER A 65 6.74 -4.87 41.37
C SER A 65 5.68 -3.86 40.85
N GLY A 66 4.50 -4.35 40.47
CA GLY A 66 3.39 -3.52 39.95
C GLY A 66 2.29 -4.33 39.32
N VAL A 67 1.31 -3.67 38.71
CA VAL A 67 0.26 -4.34 37.94
C VAL A 67 0.89 -4.85 36.65
N LEU A 68 1.09 -6.17 36.59
CA LEU A 68 1.65 -6.86 35.43
C LEU A 68 0.54 -7.36 34.52
N ARG A 69 0.73 -7.21 33.22
CA ARG A 69 -0.14 -7.76 32.17
C ARG A 69 0.69 -8.54 31.16
N ILE A 70 0.15 -9.65 30.70
CA ILE A 70 0.71 -10.41 29.59
C ILE A 70 -0.07 -10.04 28.34
N LEU A 71 0.65 -9.61 27.32
CA LEU A 71 0.14 -9.37 25.99
C LEU A 71 0.62 -10.52 25.09
N VAL A 72 -0.30 -11.25 24.49
CA VAL A 72 0.02 -12.36 23.58
C VAL A 72 -0.47 -12.04 22.18
N THR A 73 0.42 -12.13 21.21
CA THR A 73 0.11 -12.00 19.79
C THR A 73 0.66 -13.19 19.02
N ALA A 74 -0.15 -13.77 18.13
CA ALA A 74 0.29 -14.83 17.23
C ALA A 74 -0.35 -14.64 15.86
N PRO A 75 0.36 -14.99 14.76
CA PRO A 75 -0.21 -14.90 13.43
C PRO A 75 -1.52 -15.69 13.36
N GLY A 76 -2.58 -15.01 12.97
CA GLY A 76 -3.89 -15.61 12.83
C GLY A 76 -4.72 -15.75 14.10
N PHE A 77 -4.35 -15.07 15.18
CA PHE A 77 -5.11 -15.03 16.42
C PHE A 77 -5.36 -13.59 16.88
N VAL A 78 -6.48 -13.38 17.57
CA VAL A 78 -6.77 -12.09 18.25
C VAL A 78 -5.75 -11.92 19.37
N GLN A 79 -5.21 -10.71 19.50
CA GLN A 79 -4.36 -10.36 20.62
C GLN A 79 -5.10 -10.59 21.94
N ALA A 80 -4.49 -11.35 22.84
CA ALA A 80 -4.98 -11.53 24.20
C ALA A 80 -4.20 -10.66 25.18
N THR A 81 -4.92 -10.01 26.09
CA THR A 81 -4.32 -9.30 27.22
C THR A 81 -4.83 -9.94 28.51
N VAL A 82 -3.92 -10.50 29.29
CA VAL A 82 -4.25 -11.25 30.49
C VAL A 82 -3.54 -10.59 31.68
N PRO A 83 -4.27 -10.21 32.75
CA PRO A 83 -3.62 -9.77 33.97
C PRO A 83 -2.84 -10.92 34.61
N VAL A 84 -1.65 -10.63 35.14
CA VAL A 84 -0.87 -11.64 35.87
C VAL A 84 -1.48 -11.79 37.27
N PRO A 85 -1.94 -12.99 37.68
CA PRO A 85 -2.46 -13.21 39.02
C PRO A 85 -1.36 -13.00 40.08
N ALA A 86 -1.73 -12.49 41.23
CA ALA A 86 -0.81 -12.32 42.35
C ALA A 86 -0.31 -13.65 42.89
N GLU A 87 -1.12 -14.72 42.77
CA GLU A 87 -0.80 -16.09 43.16
C GLU A 87 -0.97 -17.00 41.94
N GLY A 88 0.07 -17.76 41.60
CA GLY A 88 0.06 -18.73 40.50
C GLY A 88 1.03 -18.37 39.37
N ARG A 89 2.08 -19.16 39.24
CA ARG A 89 3.18 -18.91 38.28
C ARG A 89 3.04 -19.67 36.95
N SER A 90 1.92 -20.40 36.75
CA SER A 90 1.66 -21.13 35.50
C SER A 90 0.32 -20.72 34.93
N LEU A 91 0.32 -20.21 33.67
CA LEU A 91 -0.85 -19.72 32.98
C LEU A 91 -1.13 -20.52 31.71
N GLN A 92 -2.40 -20.84 31.47
CA GLN A 92 -2.86 -21.28 30.17
C GLN A 92 -3.64 -20.14 29.52
N ILE A 93 -3.12 -19.63 28.39
CA ILE A 93 -3.73 -18.52 27.66
C ILE A 93 -4.32 -19.08 26.36
N THR A 94 -5.64 -18.99 26.24
CA THR A 94 -6.32 -19.41 25.02
C THR A 94 -6.47 -18.22 24.06
N LEU A 95 -5.78 -18.29 22.94
CA LEU A 95 -5.92 -17.32 21.87
C LEU A 95 -7.13 -17.66 21.01
N GLN A 96 -8.03 -16.72 20.85
CA GLN A 96 -9.12 -16.85 19.89
C GLN A 96 -8.58 -16.70 18.48
N PRO A 97 -8.92 -17.59 17.53
CA PRO A 97 -8.59 -17.38 16.12
C PRO A 97 -9.09 -16.02 15.69
N ALA A 98 -8.21 -15.22 15.14
CA ALA A 98 -8.64 -13.95 14.57
C ALA A 98 -9.29 -14.19 13.21
N PRO A 99 -10.36 -13.48 12.87
CA PRO A 99 -10.74 -13.32 11.50
C PRO A 99 -9.54 -12.74 10.74
N PHE A 100 -9.32 -13.18 9.53
CA PHE A 100 -8.22 -12.70 8.66
C PHE A 100 -8.12 -11.18 8.58
N PHE A 101 -9.22 -10.48 8.88
CA PHE A 101 -9.36 -9.03 8.85
C PHE A 101 -9.12 -8.32 10.20
N GLU A 102 -9.02 -9.01 11.33
CA GLU A 102 -8.87 -8.39 12.66
C GLU A 102 -7.59 -8.79 13.42
N ALA A 103 -6.83 -9.76 12.89
CA ALA A 103 -5.71 -10.39 13.62
C ALA A 103 -4.45 -9.53 13.71
N VAL A 104 -4.45 -8.32 13.17
CA VAL A 104 -3.27 -7.47 13.11
C VAL A 104 -3.56 -6.14 13.78
N ASN A 105 -2.63 -5.71 14.63
CA ASN A 105 -2.62 -4.36 15.16
C ASN A 105 -2.54 -3.35 14.02
N VAL A 106 -3.65 -2.69 13.70
CA VAL A 106 -3.79 -1.81 12.56
C VAL A 106 -3.43 -0.39 12.96
N THR A 107 -2.69 0.32 12.12
CA THR A 107 -2.32 1.72 12.32
C THR A 107 -3.42 2.69 11.86
N SER A 108 -4.69 2.27 11.90
CA SER A 108 -5.85 3.08 11.47
C SER A 108 -5.97 4.43 12.18
N SER A 109 -5.30 4.59 13.31
CA SER A 109 -5.28 5.82 14.10
C SER A 109 -4.07 6.72 13.87
N ARG A 110 -3.27 6.52 12.81
CA ARG A 110 -2.00 7.24 12.56
C ARG A 110 -0.97 7.16 13.70
N THR A 111 -1.25 6.39 14.74
CA THR A 111 -0.35 6.21 15.89
C THR A 111 0.31 4.83 15.81
N ASP A 112 1.52 4.72 16.37
CA ASP A 112 2.16 3.41 16.56
C ASP A 112 1.51 2.61 17.71
N VAL A 113 0.43 3.12 18.30
CA VAL A 113 -0.38 2.39 19.27
C VAL A 113 -1.30 1.46 18.47
N PRO A 114 -1.09 0.16 18.57
CA PRO A 114 -1.87 -0.81 17.82
C PRO A 114 -3.31 -0.83 18.35
N LYS A 115 -4.22 -0.20 17.62
CA LYS A 115 -5.63 -0.20 17.97
C LYS A 115 -6.46 -0.24 16.70
N ALA A 116 -7.11 -1.37 16.47
CA ALA A 116 -8.02 -1.49 15.35
C ALA A 116 -9.23 -0.57 15.57
N ASP A 117 -9.53 0.26 14.58
CA ASP A 117 -10.82 0.96 14.52
C ASP A 117 -11.86 0.00 13.90
N PRO A 118 -12.81 -0.53 14.70
CA PRO A 118 -13.80 -1.48 14.20
C PRO A 118 -14.82 -0.84 13.25
N THR A 119 -14.77 0.47 13.07
CA THR A 119 -15.73 1.21 12.22
C THR A 119 -15.23 1.39 10.78
N VAL A 120 -13.97 1.05 10.46
CA VAL A 120 -13.42 1.12 9.10
C VAL A 120 -13.37 -0.22 8.40
N THR A 121 -13.46 -0.20 7.05
CA THR A 121 -13.23 -1.40 6.23
C THR A 121 -11.73 -1.55 5.98
N MET A 122 -11.09 -2.45 6.71
CA MET A 122 -9.65 -2.69 6.62
C MET A 122 -9.36 -4.09 6.07
N THR A 123 -8.37 -4.21 5.18
CA THR A 123 -7.76 -5.48 4.76
C THR A 123 -6.28 -5.40 5.08
N VAL A 124 -5.74 -6.46 5.68
CA VAL A 124 -4.32 -6.55 6.05
C VAL A 124 -3.69 -7.74 5.33
N ILE A 125 -2.54 -7.52 4.71
CA ILE A 125 -1.76 -8.56 4.01
C ILE A 125 -0.38 -8.63 4.69
N PRO A 126 -0.11 -9.69 5.48
CA PRO A 126 1.16 -9.83 6.18
C PRO A 126 2.30 -10.18 5.21
N SER A 127 3.54 -9.86 5.57
CA SER A 127 4.71 -10.16 4.74
C SER A 127 4.90 -11.64 4.45
N SER A 128 4.50 -12.52 5.37
CA SER A 128 4.53 -13.97 5.15
C SER A 128 3.63 -14.42 3.99
N GLU A 129 2.56 -13.69 3.71
CA GLU A 129 1.69 -13.92 2.57
C GLU A 129 2.29 -13.33 1.28
N LEU A 130 2.82 -12.12 1.34
CA LEU A 130 3.48 -11.47 0.22
C LEU A 130 4.68 -12.28 -0.31
N LEU A 131 5.53 -12.80 0.61
CA LEU A 131 6.74 -13.55 0.28
C LEU A 131 6.49 -14.99 -0.18
N THR A 132 5.29 -15.52 0.01
CA THR A 132 4.88 -16.89 -0.38
C THR A 132 3.72 -16.89 -1.37
N ALA A 133 3.57 -15.81 -2.13
CA ALA A 133 2.68 -15.68 -3.27
C ALA A 133 3.49 -15.62 -4.57
N ALA A 134 2.83 -15.86 -5.69
CA ALA A 134 3.47 -15.72 -7.01
C ALA A 134 3.63 -14.25 -7.43
N ALA A 135 2.91 -13.31 -6.83
CA ALA A 135 3.01 -11.87 -7.12
C ALA A 135 4.42 -11.34 -6.86
N VAL A 136 5.01 -10.64 -7.85
CA VAL A 136 6.36 -10.05 -7.74
C VAL A 136 6.32 -8.68 -7.11
N THR A 137 5.27 -7.90 -7.38
CA THR A 137 5.14 -6.50 -6.97
C THR A 137 3.94 -6.30 -6.04
N LEU A 138 3.95 -5.23 -5.26
CA LEU A 138 2.90 -4.96 -4.27
C LEU A 138 1.55 -4.68 -4.92
N ASP A 139 1.53 -4.01 -6.07
CA ASP A 139 0.30 -3.78 -6.84
C ASP A 139 -0.35 -5.08 -7.31
N ASP A 140 0.45 -6.09 -7.70
CA ASP A 140 -0.07 -7.40 -8.10
C ASP A 140 -0.71 -8.14 -6.91
N ALA A 141 -0.12 -8.04 -5.72
CA ALA A 141 -0.70 -8.58 -4.48
C ALA A 141 -2.01 -7.85 -4.09
N LEU A 142 -2.05 -6.52 -4.26
CA LEU A 142 -3.22 -5.69 -3.95
C LEU A 142 -4.42 -5.94 -4.88
N LYS A 143 -4.23 -6.56 -6.05
CA LYS A 143 -5.33 -6.95 -6.95
C LYS A 143 -6.31 -7.95 -6.33
N MET A 144 -5.94 -8.59 -5.22
CA MET A 144 -6.84 -9.44 -4.44
C MET A 144 -7.77 -8.65 -3.51
N VAL A 145 -7.52 -7.35 -3.28
CA VAL A 145 -8.36 -6.51 -2.43
C VAL A 145 -9.60 -6.06 -3.19
N PRO A 146 -10.83 -6.22 -2.64
CA PRO A 146 -12.05 -5.76 -3.28
C PRO A 146 -12.00 -4.27 -3.60
N GLY A 147 -12.44 -3.91 -4.80
CA GLY A 147 -12.50 -2.50 -5.22
C GLY A 147 -11.17 -1.85 -5.55
N PHE A 148 -10.03 -2.52 -5.37
CA PHE A 148 -8.72 -2.01 -5.80
C PHE A 148 -8.60 -2.01 -7.31
N THR A 149 -8.23 -0.88 -7.88
CA THR A 149 -8.00 -0.71 -9.32
C THR A 149 -6.79 0.16 -9.59
N LEU A 150 -6.07 -0.16 -10.67
CA LEU A 150 -5.03 0.68 -11.24
C LEU A 150 -5.58 1.36 -12.51
N PHE A 151 -5.12 2.56 -12.82
CA PHE A 151 -5.50 3.25 -14.06
C PHE A 151 -5.19 2.40 -15.31
N ARG A 152 -4.11 1.65 -15.31
CA ARG A 152 -3.88 0.56 -16.26
C ARG A 152 -3.74 -0.75 -15.51
N ARG A 153 -4.48 -1.78 -15.93
CA ARG A 153 -4.49 -3.10 -15.27
C ARG A 153 -3.24 -3.97 -15.50
N THR A 154 -2.18 -3.38 -16.06
CA THR A 154 -0.86 -4.01 -16.22
C THR A 154 -0.09 -3.96 -14.89
N SER A 155 0.74 -4.97 -14.63
CA SER A 155 1.67 -4.97 -13.49
C SER A 155 2.65 -3.79 -13.55
N SER A 156 2.98 -3.21 -12.39
CA SER A 156 3.91 -2.09 -12.29
C SER A 156 5.30 -2.39 -12.84
N ARG A 157 5.73 -3.66 -12.87
CA ARG A 157 7.02 -4.05 -13.45
C ARG A 157 7.09 -3.93 -14.98
N ALA A 158 5.94 -3.86 -15.68
CA ALA A 158 5.85 -3.75 -17.14
C ALA A 158 5.14 -2.46 -17.60
N SER A 159 4.56 -1.70 -16.69
CA SER A 159 3.78 -0.49 -16.98
C SER A 159 4.63 0.76 -16.89
N ASN A 160 4.35 1.76 -17.70
CA ASN A 160 4.88 3.11 -17.48
C ASN A 160 4.41 3.59 -16.08
N PRO A 161 5.31 4.09 -15.20
CA PRO A 161 4.95 4.53 -13.85
C PRO A 161 3.82 5.55 -13.83
N THR A 162 3.78 6.45 -14.81
CA THR A 162 2.74 7.50 -14.90
C THR A 162 1.33 6.96 -15.17
N SER A 163 1.17 5.65 -15.37
CA SER A 163 -0.12 4.96 -15.48
C SER A 163 -0.50 4.15 -14.23
N GLN A 164 0.24 4.29 -13.11
CA GLN A 164 0.05 3.55 -11.87
C GLN A 164 -0.76 4.32 -10.83
N GLY A 165 -1.76 5.09 -11.27
CA GLY A 165 -2.74 5.69 -10.37
C GLY A 165 -3.62 4.64 -9.70
N VAL A 166 -3.86 4.82 -8.41
CA VAL A 166 -4.65 3.91 -7.56
C VAL A 166 -6.01 4.50 -7.25
N ALA A 167 -7.04 3.67 -7.36
CA ALA A 167 -8.37 4.00 -6.89
C ALA A 167 -9.01 2.80 -6.18
N LEU A 168 -9.88 3.09 -5.23
CA LEU A 168 -10.69 2.13 -4.50
C LEU A 168 -12.16 2.42 -4.76
N ARG A 169 -13.02 1.40 -4.66
CA ARG A 169 -14.49 1.54 -4.74
C ARG A 169 -15.01 2.28 -5.98
N GLY A 170 -14.32 2.13 -7.12
CA GLY A 170 -14.82 2.59 -8.41
C GLY A 170 -14.73 4.09 -8.68
N ILE A 171 -14.04 4.88 -7.86
CA ILE A 171 -13.79 6.29 -8.13
C ILE A 171 -12.55 6.51 -9.01
N GLY A 172 -12.15 5.51 -9.84
CA GLY A 172 -11.02 5.55 -10.74
C GLY A 172 -11.19 6.52 -11.91
N GLY A 173 -10.44 6.28 -12.96
CA GLY A 173 -10.57 6.97 -14.25
C GLY A 173 -9.45 7.93 -14.62
N THR A 174 -8.43 8.10 -13.77
CA THR A 174 -7.26 8.93 -14.07
C THR A 174 -5.95 8.22 -13.75
N ALA A 175 -4.86 8.70 -14.32
CA ALA A 175 -3.51 8.22 -14.01
C ALA A 175 -3.02 8.67 -12.61
N GLN A 176 -3.64 9.66 -12.03
CA GLN A 176 -3.39 10.16 -10.68
C GLN A 176 -4.17 9.33 -9.67
N SER A 177 -3.56 9.07 -8.52
CA SER A 177 -4.21 8.31 -7.46
C SER A 177 -5.29 9.13 -6.77
N ARG A 178 -6.43 8.48 -6.49
CA ARG A 178 -7.46 8.96 -5.57
C ARG A 178 -7.39 8.25 -4.21
N SER A 179 -6.34 7.50 -4.00
CA SER A 179 -6.03 6.88 -2.71
C SER A 179 -4.62 7.26 -2.30
N LEU A 180 -4.46 7.56 -1.03
CA LEU A 180 -3.17 7.89 -0.45
C LEU A 180 -2.40 6.59 -0.16
N VAL A 181 -1.17 6.49 -0.66
CA VAL A 181 -0.28 5.37 -0.36
C VAL A 181 0.87 5.88 0.51
N LEU A 182 1.09 5.24 1.63
CA LEU A 182 2.08 5.65 2.63
C LEU A 182 3.08 4.51 2.89
N VAL A 183 4.33 4.88 3.15
CA VAL A 183 5.35 3.98 3.73
C VAL A 183 5.69 4.52 5.11
N ASP A 184 5.36 3.76 6.16
CA ASP A 184 5.53 4.16 7.57
C ASP A 184 4.94 5.58 7.85
N GLY A 185 3.84 5.92 7.16
CA GLY A 185 3.13 7.19 7.28
C GLY A 185 3.70 8.35 6.46
N VAL A 186 4.71 8.13 5.61
CA VAL A 186 5.24 9.12 4.66
C VAL A 186 4.66 8.83 3.26
N PRO A 187 4.16 9.85 2.52
CA PRO A 187 3.57 9.65 1.19
C PRO A 187 4.53 8.99 0.19
N LEU A 188 4.06 7.92 -0.47
CA LEU A 188 4.73 7.23 -1.56
C LEU A 188 4.27 7.74 -2.92
N ASN A 189 3.11 8.39 -2.97
CA ASN A 189 2.59 9.02 -4.19
C ASN A 189 3.64 9.96 -4.78
N ASP A 190 3.84 9.86 -6.10
CA ASP A 190 4.70 10.79 -6.83
C ASP A 190 4.31 12.24 -6.51
N PRO A 191 5.24 13.08 -6.03
CA PRO A 191 4.87 14.42 -5.59
C PRO A 191 4.41 15.35 -6.73
N PHE A 192 4.89 15.13 -7.97
CA PHE A 192 4.47 15.90 -9.13
C PHE A 192 3.18 15.37 -9.75
N GLY A 193 3.02 14.05 -9.82
CA GLY A 193 1.99 13.41 -10.63
C GLY A 193 0.99 12.53 -9.91
N GLY A 194 1.22 12.16 -8.65
CA GLY A 194 0.29 11.37 -7.86
C GLY A 194 0.21 9.87 -8.19
N TRP A 195 1.01 9.34 -9.12
CA TRP A 195 1.11 7.90 -9.37
C TRP A 195 2.01 7.20 -8.35
N ILE A 196 2.09 5.86 -8.37
CA ILE A 196 2.81 5.09 -7.36
C ILE A 196 3.99 4.34 -7.97
N TYR A 197 5.15 4.44 -7.33
CA TYR A 197 6.31 3.58 -7.57
C TYR A 197 6.33 2.45 -6.54
N TRP A 198 5.74 1.31 -6.87
CA TRP A 198 5.55 0.20 -5.94
C TRP A 198 6.84 -0.48 -5.46
N ASN A 199 7.93 -0.29 -6.20
CA ASN A 199 9.22 -0.94 -5.94
C ASN A 199 10.20 -0.06 -5.13
N LYS A 200 9.76 1.08 -4.59
CA LYS A 200 10.62 1.97 -3.78
C LYS A 200 11.06 1.33 -2.45
N VAL A 201 10.35 0.31 -1.97
CA VAL A 201 10.69 -0.39 -0.72
C VAL A 201 10.94 -1.86 -1.04
N PRO A 202 12.10 -2.43 -0.64
CA PRO A 202 12.38 -3.85 -0.80
C PRO A 202 11.31 -4.72 -0.12
N GLN A 203 10.76 -5.70 -0.84
CA GLN A 203 9.65 -6.52 -0.31
C GLN A 203 10.05 -7.31 0.96
N VAL A 204 11.32 -7.74 1.06
CA VAL A 204 11.84 -8.44 2.25
C VAL A 204 11.91 -7.54 3.50
N ALA A 205 11.88 -6.22 3.33
CA ALA A 205 11.86 -5.25 4.41
C ALA A 205 10.45 -4.97 4.97
N LEU A 206 9.41 -5.54 4.37
CA LEU A 206 8.03 -5.29 4.77
C LEU A 206 7.62 -6.14 5.96
N ASP A 207 6.79 -5.56 6.82
CA ASP A 207 6.02 -6.24 7.85
C ASP A 207 4.63 -6.64 7.32
N ARG A 208 3.90 -5.67 6.77
CA ARG A 208 2.55 -5.88 6.21
C ARG A 208 2.09 -4.71 5.34
N LEU A 209 1.02 -4.96 4.60
CA LEU A 209 0.21 -3.93 3.94
C LEU A 209 -1.12 -3.81 4.68
N GLU A 210 -1.61 -2.57 4.81
CA GLU A 210 -2.93 -2.27 5.35
C GLU A 210 -3.70 -1.45 4.32
N VAL A 211 -4.92 -1.85 3.98
CA VAL A 211 -5.77 -1.16 2.99
C VAL A 211 -7.07 -0.75 3.65
N GLN A 212 -7.22 0.54 3.92
CA GLN A 212 -8.46 1.15 4.36
C GLN A 212 -9.28 1.56 3.14
N ARG A 213 -10.52 1.09 3.03
CA ARG A 213 -11.45 1.43 1.96
C ARG A 213 -12.51 2.42 2.45
N GLY A 214 -12.93 3.33 1.57
CA GLY A 214 -13.71 4.52 1.89
C GLY A 214 -12.82 5.67 2.31
N SER A 215 -13.33 6.90 2.22
CA SER A 215 -12.52 8.09 2.49
C SER A 215 -11.83 8.02 3.86
N GLY A 216 -10.54 8.31 3.89
CA GLY A 216 -9.73 8.52 5.07
C GLY A 216 -9.36 9.99 5.27
N SER A 217 -10.05 10.91 4.56
CA SER A 217 -9.68 12.33 4.58
C SER A 217 -9.93 13.00 5.93
N ASP A 218 -10.73 12.41 6.81
CA ASP A 218 -10.93 12.86 8.20
C ASP A 218 -9.66 12.78 9.05
N LEU A 219 -8.72 11.91 8.70
CA LEU A 219 -7.44 11.74 9.38
C LEU A 219 -6.24 12.09 8.52
N TYR A 220 -6.28 11.70 7.24
CA TYR A 220 -5.14 11.79 6.34
C TYR A 220 -5.22 12.98 5.38
N GLY A 221 -6.32 13.77 5.42
CA GLY A 221 -6.51 14.96 4.61
C GLY A 221 -6.61 14.69 3.12
N ALA A 222 -6.02 15.59 2.35
CA ALA A 222 -6.00 15.51 0.88
C ALA A 222 -5.40 14.20 0.38
N ASP A 223 -5.86 13.74 -0.79
CA ASP A 223 -5.46 12.54 -1.50
C ASP A 223 -6.01 11.20 -0.93
N ALA A 224 -6.58 11.19 0.29
CA ALA A 224 -7.19 10.00 0.89
C ALA A 224 -8.68 9.81 0.53
N VAL A 225 -9.13 10.36 -0.59
CA VAL A 225 -10.53 10.41 -1.03
C VAL A 225 -11.14 9.01 -1.18
N GLY A 226 -10.43 8.08 -1.81
CA GLY A 226 -10.90 6.70 -2.01
C GLY A 226 -10.51 5.74 -0.89
N GLY A 227 -9.53 6.14 -0.08
CA GLY A 227 -8.98 5.33 0.99
C GLY A 227 -7.48 5.50 1.17
N VAL A 228 -6.91 4.69 2.03
CA VAL A 228 -5.50 4.74 2.42
C VAL A 228 -4.87 3.35 2.30
N ILE A 229 -3.69 3.28 1.72
CA ILE A 229 -2.85 2.07 1.70
C ILE A 229 -1.59 2.38 2.51
N GLN A 230 -1.40 1.65 3.60
CA GLN A 230 -0.20 1.73 4.43
C GLN A 230 0.72 0.55 4.10
N ILE A 231 1.96 0.86 3.77
CA ILE A 231 3.06 -0.09 3.63
C ILE A 231 3.90 0.07 4.89
N LEU A 232 3.95 -0.96 5.71
CA LEU A 232 4.67 -0.93 6.99
C LEU A 232 5.94 -1.76 6.89
N THR A 233 7.06 -1.16 7.29
CA THR A 233 8.36 -1.84 7.28
C THR A 233 8.63 -2.56 8.60
N LEU A 234 9.49 -3.57 8.52
CA LEU A 234 9.94 -4.31 9.69
C LEU A 234 10.70 -3.39 10.65
N ARG A 235 10.31 -3.46 11.91
CA ARG A 235 11.00 -2.80 13.03
C ARG A 235 11.57 -3.86 13.99
N PRO A 236 12.77 -4.41 13.71
CA PRO A 236 13.30 -5.54 14.46
C PRO A 236 13.48 -5.23 15.95
N ALA A 237 12.89 -6.07 16.81
CA ALA A 237 13.10 -6.05 18.25
C ALA A 237 14.30 -6.94 18.67
N ARG A 238 14.73 -7.85 17.78
CA ARG A 238 15.84 -8.80 17.92
C ARG A 238 16.60 -8.89 16.59
N PRO A 239 17.80 -9.50 16.54
CA PRO A 239 18.47 -9.76 15.28
C PRO A 239 17.55 -10.51 14.32
N THR A 240 17.33 -9.92 13.14
CA THR A 240 16.43 -10.46 12.11
C THR A 240 17.11 -10.27 10.77
N GLY A 241 17.06 -11.29 9.91
CA GLY A 241 17.62 -11.23 8.56
C GLY A 241 16.69 -11.89 7.55
N ARG A 242 16.51 -11.28 6.38
CA ARG A 242 15.79 -11.86 5.24
C ARG A 242 16.58 -11.70 3.97
N ALA A 243 16.59 -12.71 3.12
CA ALA A 243 17.17 -12.60 1.79
C ALA A 243 16.30 -13.35 0.78
N LEU A 244 16.19 -12.83 -0.41
CA LEU A 244 15.46 -13.42 -1.53
C LEU A 244 16.33 -13.32 -2.78
N VAL A 245 16.52 -14.46 -3.46
CA VAL A 245 17.11 -14.50 -4.80
C VAL A 245 16.19 -15.32 -5.68
N GLU A 246 15.80 -14.77 -6.80
CA GLU A 246 14.97 -15.48 -7.79
C GLU A 246 15.37 -15.11 -9.21
N GLY A 247 15.10 -16.04 -10.14
CA GLY A 247 15.28 -15.84 -11.56
C GLY A 247 14.25 -16.63 -12.36
N GLY A 248 14.01 -16.23 -13.60
CA GLY A 248 12.98 -16.88 -14.39
C GLY A 248 12.81 -16.33 -15.79
N GLU A 249 11.68 -16.64 -16.38
CA GLU A 249 11.32 -16.23 -17.74
C GLU A 249 11.28 -14.71 -17.91
N LEU A 250 11.25 -14.25 -19.14
CA LEU A 250 11.28 -12.83 -19.54
C LEU A 250 12.56 -12.10 -19.07
N GLY A 251 13.68 -12.81 -18.84
CA GLY A 251 14.90 -12.25 -18.31
C GLY A 251 14.76 -11.74 -16.86
N THR A 252 13.82 -12.30 -16.10
CA THR A 252 13.57 -11.87 -14.72
C THR A 252 14.72 -12.30 -13.82
N GLY A 253 15.29 -11.35 -13.08
CA GLY A 253 16.26 -11.56 -12.01
C GLY A 253 15.97 -10.64 -10.83
N ARG A 254 16.04 -11.15 -9.60
CA ARG A 254 15.85 -10.38 -8.38
C ARG A 254 16.77 -10.85 -7.28
N ALA A 255 17.40 -9.90 -6.61
CA ALA A 255 18.12 -10.13 -5.37
C ALA A 255 17.72 -9.06 -4.34
N SER A 256 17.30 -9.49 -3.17
CA SER A 256 16.81 -8.63 -2.12
C SER A 256 17.32 -9.10 -0.77
N ILE A 257 17.73 -8.17 0.08
CA ILE A 257 18.25 -8.45 1.41
C ILE A 257 17.71 -7.44 2.43
N PHE A 258 17.47 -7.89 3.64
CA PHE A 258 17.16 -7.06 4.80
C PHE A 258 17.83 -7.62 6.04
N GLY A 259 18.32 -6.73 6.89
CA GLY A 259 18.84 -7.09 8.20
C GLY A 259 18.60 -5.99 9.22
N GLY A 260 18.41 -6.38 10.47
CA GLY A 260 18.24 -5.41 11.53
C GLY A 260 18.35 -6.03 12.92
N ALA A 261 18.57 -5.18 13.91
CA ALA A 261 18.69 -5.58 15.31
C ALA A 261 18.38 -4.45 16.28
N ARG A 262 18.13 -4.82 17.53
CA ARG A 262 18.07 -3.88 18.65
C ARG A 262 19.22 -4.14 19.61
N VAL A 263 20.03 -3.11 19.91
CA VAL A 263 21.19 -3.20 20.80
C VAL A 263 21.25 -1.94 21.68
N LYS A 264 21.21 -2.11 23.00
CA LYS A 264 21.36 -1.01 23.99
C LYS A 264 20.47 0.22 23.70
N GLY A 265 19.18 0.01 23.45
CA GLY A 265 18.24 1.10 23.15
C GLY A 265 18.21 1.56 21.70
N TRP A 266 19.25 1.27 20.91
CA TRP A 266 19.27 1.48 19.46
C TRP A 266 18.58 0.36 18.72
N ARG A 267 17.79 0.73 17.72
CA ARG A 267 17.25 -0.16 16.72
C ARG A 267 17.82 0.28 15.37
N VAL A 268 18.48 -0.62 14.66
CA VAL A 268 19.03 -0.35 13.34
C VAL A 268 18.55 -1.41 12.36
N SER A 269 18.26 -0.98 11.14
CA SER A 269 17.93 -1.90 10.04
C SER A 269 18.39 -1.32 8.71
N ALA A 270 18.70 -2.22 7.77
CA ALA A 270 19.00 -1.85 6.40
C ALA A 270 18.43 -2.92 5.47
N GLY A 271 17.97 -2.51 4.30
CA GLY A 271 17.50 -3.39 3.25
C GLY A 271 17.82 -2.84 1.88
N GLY A 272 17.98 -3.72 0.90
CA GLY A 272 18.21 -3.37 -0.48
C GLY A 272 17.63 -4.41 -1.44
N GLU A 273 17.26 -3.96 -2.62
CA GLU A 273 16.76 -4.81 -3.69
C GLU A 273 17.35 -4.37 -5.03
N TRP A 274 17.70 -5.34 -5.83
CA TRP A 274 17.95 -5.21 -7.26
C TRP A 274 16.99 -6.11 -8.02
N PHE A 275 16.39 -5.58 -9.06
CA PHE A 275 15.45 -6.28 -9.94
C PHE A 275 15.76 -5.95 -11.39
N THR A 276 15.61 -6.94 -12.26
CA THR A 276 15.62 -6.76 -13.72
C THR A 276 14.59 -7.66 -14.38
N MET A 277 14.06 -7.21 -15.50
CA MET A 277 13.20 -7.97 -16.40
C MET A 277 13.36 -7.42 -17.82
N ASP A 278 13.74 -8.28 -18.78
CA ASP A 278 13.78 -7.90 -20.20
C ASP A 278 12.37 -7.63 -20.75
N GLY A 279 11.38 -8.31 -20.16
CA GLY A 279 9.97 -8.13 -20.47
C GLY A 279 9.49 -8.84 -21.73
N TYR A 280 8.30 -8.44 -22.18
CA TYR A 280 7.59 -9.01 -23.33
C TYR A 280 7.10 -7.90 -24.25
N THR A 281 6.82 -8.24 -25.51
CA THR A 281 6.24 -7.30 -26.47
C THR A 281 4.72 -7.23 -26.28
N PRO A 282 4.16 -6.10 -25.79
CA PRO A 282 2.75 -6.00 -25.45
C PRO A 282 1.85 -5.83 -26.67
N VAL A 283 2.39 -5.31 -27.80
CA VAL A 283 1.61 -5.09 -29.01
C VAL A 283 1.11 -6.42 -29.56
N SER A 284 -0.21 -6.53 -29.72
CA SER A 284 -0.83 -7.76 -30.26
C SER A 284 -0.43 -8.00 -31.71
N THR A 285 -0.34 -9.28 -32.08
CA THR A 285 -0.23 -9.72 -33.49
C THR A 285 -1.55 -9.56 -34.22
N GLU A 286 -2.66 -9.52 -33.50
CA GLU A 286 -4.00 -9.23 -33.99
C GLU A 286 -4.40 -7.83 -33.56
N GLN A 287 -4.82 -7.00 -34.50
CA GLN A 287 -5.25 -5.63 -34.27
C GLN A 287 -6.67 -5.41 -34.80
N ASP A 288 -7.30 -4.30 -34.39
CA ASP A 288 -8.57 -3.89 -34.96
C ASP A 288 -8.43 -3.61 -36.46
N PRO A 289 -9.50 -3.79 -37.27
CA PRO A 289 -9.48 -3.50 -38.70
C PRO A 289 -8.93 -2.12 -39.02
N GLY A 290 -7.97 -2.05 -39.94
CA GLY A 290 -7.32 -0.81 -40.37
C GLY A 290 -6.10 -0.39 -39.52
N ILE A 291 -5.77 -1.12 -38.47
CA ILE A 291 -4.54 -0.91 -37.68
C ILE A 291 -3.53 -2.00 -38.02
N ALA A 292 -2.28 -1.62 -38.28
CA ALA A 292 -1.21 -2.57 -38.54
C ALA A 292 -0.96 -3.49 -37.35
N PRO A 293 -0.74 -4.77 -37.56
CA PRO A 293 -0.32 -5.69 -36.51
C PRO A 293 1.09 -5.34 -36.00
N ARG A 294 1.57 -6.09 -35.02
CA ARG A 294 2.94 -5.97 -34.51
C ARG A 294 3.97 -5.90 -35.63
N GLY A 295 4.80 -4.87 -35.61
CA GLY A 295 5.86 -4.64 -36.60
C GLY A 295 7.26 -4.77 -35.99
N PRO A 296 8.33 -4.60 -36.80
CA PRO A 296 9.71 -4.78 -36.38
C PRO A 296 10.17 -3.71 -35.34
N ILE A 297 9.49 -2.57 -35.25
CA ILE A 297 9.80 -1.53 -34.27
C ILE A 297 9.27 -1.86 -32.87
N ASP A 298 8.32 -2.79 -32.75
CA ASP A 298 7.70 -3.14 -31.50
C ASP A 298 8.63 -4.00 -30.64
N GLY A 299 9.11 -3.40 -29.57
CA GLY A 299 10.01 -3.99 -28.61
C GLY A 299 9.33 -4.48 -27.33
N LYS A 300 10.13 -4.76 -26.35
CA LYS A 300 9.70 -5.29 -25.05
C LYS A 300 9.40 -4.16 -24.03
N LEU A 301 8.51 -4.47 -23.09
CA LEU A 301 8.30 -3.72 -21.84
C LEU A 301 9.25 -4.27 -20.78
N GLY A 302 10.45 -3.71 -20.69
CA GLY A 302 11.46 -4.11 -19.73
C GLY A 302 11.60 -3.10 -18.58
N SER A 303 12.10 -3.57 -17.43
CA SER A 303 12.42 -2.69 -16.32
C SER A 303 13.60 -3.20 -15.50
N THR A 304 14.39 -2.26 -14.99
CA THR A 304 15.45 -2.52 -14.01
C THR A 304 15.33 -1.49 -12.91
N HIS A 305 15.35 -1.92 -11.65
CA HIS A 305 15.36 -0.99 -10.52
C HIS A 305 16.30 -1.41 -9.41
N ARG A 306 16.65 -0.43 -8.59
CA ARG A 306 17.35 -0.59 -7.33
C ARG A 306 16.65 0.22 -6.27
N SER A 307 16.40 -0.39 -5.12
CA SER A 307 15.85 0.31 -3.96
C SER A 307 16.67 0.00 -2.72
N GLY A 308 16.71 0.95 -1.81
CA GLY A 308 17.41 0.81 -0.54
C GLY A 308 16.69 1.56 0.57
N VAL A 309 16.67 0.97 1.75
CA VAL A 309 16.16 1.57 2.98
C VAL A 309 17.14 1.37 4.11
N VAL A 310 17.38 2.43 4.88
CA VAL A 310 18.19 2.37 6.11
C VAL A 310 17.41 3.10 7.20
N SER A 311 17.26 2.47 8.37
CA SER A 311 16.59 3.06 9.50
C SER A 311 17.42 2.93 10.77
N ALA A 312 17.47 4.00 11.56
CA ALA A 312 18.09 4.02 12.87
C ALA A 312 17.10 4.66 13.87
N GLY A 313 16.82 3.97 14.96
CA GLY A 313 15.94 4.46 16.01
C GLY A 313 16.60 4.35 17.37
N TYR A 314 16.30 5.27 18.27
CA TYR A 314 16.74 5.27 19.65
C TYR A 314 15.57 5.48 20.60
N GLY A 315 15.46 4.60 21.59
CA GLY A 315 14.51 4.74 22.68
C GLY A 315 15.24 5.16 23.95
N ALA A 316 14.95 6.38 24.42
CA ALA A 316 15.51 6.91 25.65
C ALA A 316 14.82 6.32 26.90
N SER A 317 15.52 6.31 28.04
CA SER A 317 14.99 5.78 29.31
C SER A 317 13.79 6.57 29.86
N ASN A 318 13.61 7.82 29.42
CA ASN A 318 12.46 8.66 29.79
C ASN A 318 11.21 8.44 28.91
N GLY A 319 11.20 7.39 28.06
CA GLY A 319 10.07 7.01 27.19
C GLY A 319 10.01 7.76 25.86
N TRP A 320 10.93 8.68 25.57
CA TRP A 320 11.04 9.29 24.25
C TRP A 320 11.74 8.36 23.27
N ARG A 321 11.29 8.40 22.04
CA ARG A 321 11.94 7.67 20.93
C ARG A 321 12.14 8.61 19.74
N LEU A 322 13.19 8.36 18.99
CA LEU A 322 13.50 9.01 17.73
C LEU A 322 13.82 7.91 16.71
N ASP A 323 13.22 7.97 15.56
CA ASP A 323 13.50 7.10 14.42
C ASP A 323 13.84 7.97 13.20
N VAL A 324 14.90 7.63 12.48
CA VAL A 324 15.30 8.28 11.23
C VAL A 324 15.39 7.21 10.15
N THR A 325 14.76 7.46 9.00
CA THR A 325 14.74 6.53 7.87
C THR A 325 15.12 7.23 6.58
N GLY A 326 16.09 6.68 5.86
CA GLY A 326 16.49 7.10 4.53
C GLY A 326 16.09 6.08 3.48
N ASN A 327 15.55 6.53 2.34
CA ASN A 327 15.19 5.71 1.19
C ASN A 327 15.87 6.22 -0.06
N VAL A 328 16.34 5.31 -0.91
CA VAL A 328 16.89 5.60 -2.22
C VAL A 328 16.25 4.69 -3.26
N TYR A 329 16.03 5.21 -4.45
CA TYR A 329 15.41 4.47 -5.55
C TYR A 329 15.93 4.96 -6.89
N ASP A 330 16.24 4.01 -7.78
CA ASP A 330 16.62 4.25 -9.17
C ASP A 330 15.94 3.20 -10.07
N GLU A 331 15.36 3.64 -11.19
CA GLU A 331 14.64 2.80 -12.12
C GLU A 331 14.84 3.23 -13.57
N HIS A 332 15.02 2.25 -14.46
CA HIS A 332 15.05 2.42 -15.92
C HIS A 332 14.05 1.49 -16.59
N ARG A 333 13.35 1.96 -17.64
CA ARG A 333 12.34 1.21 -18.37
C ARG A 333 12.41 1.42 -19.87
N THR A 334 12.06 0.37 -20.61
CA THR A 334 11.70 0.42 -22.03
C THR A 334 10.18 0.34 -22.16
N ASN A 335 9.59 1.15 -23.04
CA ASN A 335 8.13 1.26 -23.21
C ASN A 335 7.69 0.76 -24.60
N ALA A 336 8.08 -0.45 -24.93
CA ALA A 336 7.70 -1.19 -26.14
C ALA A 336 8.21 -0.63 -27.49
N THR A 337 9.02 0.43 -27.50
CA THR A 337 9.74 0.89 -28.70
C THR A 337 11.12 1.44 -28.33
N PRO A 338 12.11 1.42 -29.23
CA PRO A 338 13.49 1.81 -28.90
C PRO A 338 13.66 3.24 -28.37
N ALA A 339 12.93 4.20 -28.92
CA ALA A 339 13.01 5.60 -28.51
C ALA A 339 12.06 5.97 -27.36
N SER A 340 11.19 5.06 -26.92
CA SER A 340 10.28 5.31 -25.81
C SER A 340 10.83 4.66 -24.52
N ILE A 341 11.52 5.47 -23.73
CA ILE A 341 12.15 5.05 -22.47
C ILE A 341 11.76 5.98 -21.32
N ASN A 342 11.88 5.52 -20.11
CA ASN A 342 11.82 6.40 -18.93
C ASN A 342 12.79 5.97 -17.83
N SER A 343 13.10 6.90 -16.96
CA SER A 343 13.90 6.65 -15.77
C SER A 343 13.41 7.51 -14.60
N THR A 344 13.61 6.99 -13.40
CA THR A 344 13.26 7.68 -12.14
C THR A 344 14.40 7.51 -11.15
N ALA A 345 14.89 8.59 -10.58
CA ALA A 345 15.79 8.57 -9.44
C ALA A 345 15.18 9.37 -8.30
N SER A 346 15.13 8.83 -7.09
CA SER A 346 14.60 9.53 -5.92
C SER A 346 15.35 9.19 -4.65
N ASN A 347 15.40 10.17 -3.74
CA ASN A 347 15.85 10.00 -2.38
C ASN A 347 14.86 10.65 -1.42
N GLN A 348 14.72 10.10 -0.21
CA GLN A 348 13.83 10.61 0.81
C GLN A 348 14.45 10.36 2.18
N LEU A 349 14.33 11.33 3.06
CA LEU A 349 14.70 11.23 4.47
C LEU A 349 13.46 11.56 5.31
N SER A 350 13.23 10.76 6.36
CA SER A 350 12.19 11.04 7.34
C SER A 350 12.71 10.89 8.76
N GLY A 351 12.13 11.66 9.67
CA GLY A 351 12.38 11.59 11.11
C GLY A 351 11.06 11.56 11.88
N ASP A 352 10.93 10.59 12.77
CA ASP A 352 9.78 10.43 13.66
C ASP A 352 10.23 10.52 15.12
N MET A 353 9.61 11.39 15.89
CA MET A 353 9.86 11.51 17.33
C MET A 353 8.55 11.31 18.09
N ALA A 354 8.55 10.51 19.14
CA ALA A 354 7.37 10.32 19.98
C ALA A 354 7.73 10.18 21.45
N GLY A 355 6.85 10.69 22.31
CA GLY A 355 7.05 10.64 23.76
C GLY A 355 5.82 11.07 24.55
N GLY A 356 5.80 10.78 25.84
CA GLY A 356 4.71 11.11 26.74
C GLY A 356 4.64 12.61 27.03
N VAL A 357 3.48 13.24 26.77
CA VAL A 357 3.20 14.65 27.07
C VAL A 357 1.76 14.79 27.55
N GLY A 358 1.54 15.44 28.70
CA GLY A 358 0.21 15.76 29.20
C GLY A 358 -0.70 14.54 29.42
N GLY A 359 -0.12 13.40 29.83
CA GLY A 359 -0.85 12.14 30.01
C GLY A 359 -1.28 11.44 28.71
N GLY A 360 -0.75 11.89 27.57
CA GLY A 360 -0.94 11.29 26.24
C GLY A 360 0.39 11.08 25.53
N LEU A 361 0.35 10.65 24.29
CA LEU A 361 1.50 10.45 23.41
C LEU A 361 1.55 11.58 22.37
N LEU A 362 2.60 12.38 22.40
CA LEU A 362 2.93 13.32 21.33
C LEU A 362 3.80 12.63 20.28
N SER A 363 3.45 12.78 19.02
CA SER A 363 4.25 12.30 17.90
C SER A 363 4.52 13.44 16.91
N LEU A 364 5.77 13.60 16.52
CA LEU A 364 6.22 14.58 15.53
C LEU A 364 6.84 13.83 14.38
N ARG A 365 6.53 14.26 13.15
CA ARG A 365 7.11 13.71 11.93
C ARG A 365 7.62 14.82 11.04
N VAL A 366 8.77 14.62 10.42
CA VAL A 366 9.30 15.44 9.34
C VAL A 366 9.81 14.55 8.24
N PHE A 367 9.60 14.96 6.99
CA PHE A 367 10.16 14.26 5.84
C PHE A 367 10.48 15.23 4.72
N GLY A 368 11.41 14.84 3.86
CA GLY A 368 11.75 15.58 2.65
C GLY A 368 12.54 14.71 1.68
N GLY A 369 12.49 15.08 0.41
CA GLY A 369 13.19 14.35 -0.64
C GLY A 369 13.15 15.02 -1.98
N THR A 370 13.92 14.46 -2.90
CA THR A 370 13.96 14.89 -4.30
C THR A 370 13.69 13.71 -5.22
N GLN A 371 13.12 14.03 -6.38
CA GLN A 371 12.88 13.06 -7.44
C GLN A 371 13.22 13.66 -8.79
N ARG A 372 13.80 12.86 -9.67
CA ARG A 372 14.05 13.20 -11.07
C ARG A 372 13.39 12.14 -11.93
N TYR A 373 12.39 12.53 -12.68
CA TYR A 373 11.75 11.66 -13.67
C TYR A 373 12.12 12.15 -15.07
N ARG A 374 12.49 11.22 -15.97
CA ARG A 374 12.73 11.50 -17.39
C ARG A 374 11.92 10.54 -18.23
N GLN A 375 11.37 11.03 -19.34
CA GLN A 375 10.66 10.23 -20.32
C GLN A 375 10.86 10.80 -21.72
N THR A 376 11.09 9.90 -22.67
CA THR A 376 11.04 10.24 -24.10
C THR A 376 9.72 9.81 -24.71
N PHE A 377 9.26 10.56 -25.70
CA PHE A 377 8.06 10.29 -26.48
C PHE A 377 8.43 10.19 -27.96
N SER A 378 7.78 9.29 -28.64
CA SER A 378 7.98 9.04 -30.07
C SER A 378 6.68 8.79 -30.79
N THR A 379 6.70 8.94 -32.10
CA THR A 379 5.65 8.50 -33.00
C THR A 379 6.15 7.34 -33.84
N VAL A 380 5.32 6.32 -34.00
CA VAL A 380 5.58 5.15 -34.83
C VAL A 380 4.75 5.29 -36.11
N ASN A 381 5.36 5.01 -37.26
CA ASN A 381 4.64 5.09 -38.55
C ASN A 381 3.53 4.02 -38.65
N ALA A 382 2.57 4.21 -39.54
CA ALA A 382 1.41 3.32 -39.66
C ALA A 382 1.78 1.84 -39.91
N ALA A 383 2.86 1.59 -40.65
CA ALA A 383 3.36 0.23 -40.95
C ALA A 383 4.19 -0.38 -39.78
N ARG A 384 4.43 0.37 -38.71
CA ARG A 384 5.23 -0.03 -37.54
C ARG A 384 6.65 -0.52 -37.88
N THR A 385 7.27 0.17 -38.83
CA THR A 385 8.63 -0.13 -39.27
C THR A 385 9.67 0.91 -38.88
N ALA A 386 9.22 2.12 -38.51
CA ALA A 386 10.07 3.24 -38.12
C ALA A 386 9.45 4.04 -36.99
N GLU A 387 10.33 4.65 -36.19
CA GLU A 387 10.01 5.47 -35.04
C GLU A 387 10.73 6.82 -35.15
N THR A 388 10.07 7.87 -34.72
CA THR A 388 10.64 9.24 -34.67
C THR A 388 10.46 9.81 -33.28
N LEU A 389 11.56 10.22 -32.66
CA LEU A 389 11.54 10.95 -31.38
C LEU A 389 10.83 12.28 -31.57
N THR A 390 9.86 12.58 -30.71
CA THR A 390 9.07 13.79 -30.75
C THR A 390 9.33 14.73 -29.57
N ARG A 391 9.72 14.16 -28.42
CA ARG A 391 9.94 14.92 -27.18
C ARG A 391 10.85 14.17 -26.23
N ASP A 392 11.73 14.90 -25.54
CA ASP A 392 12.42 14.47 -24.31
C ASP A 392 11.91 15.33 -23.16
N GLN A 393 11.46 14.71 -22.08
CA GLN A 393 10.86 15.38 -20.94
C GLN A 393 11.64 15.04 -19.67
N HIS A 394 11.98 16.06 -18.89
CA HIS A 394 12.65 15.97 -17.61
C HIS A 394 11.84 16.67 -16.52
N ILE A 395 11.61 16.00 -15.37
CA ILE A 395 10.76 16.52 -14.29
C ILE A 395 11.52 16.42 -12.96
N PRO A 396 12.32 17.43 -12.62
CA PRO A 396 12.86 17.60 -11.27
C PRO A 396 11.73 18.00 -10.31
N THR A 397 11.69 17.36 -9.13
CA THR A 397 10.70 17.64 -8.10
C THR A 397 11.33 17.57 -6.72
N THR A 398 10.99 18.53 -5.87
CA THR A 398 11.33 18.53 -4.43
C THR A 398 10.04 18.53 -3.63
N ALA A 399 9.98 17.69 -2.61
CA ALA A 399 8.81 17.62 -1.73
C ALA A 399 9.24 17.42 -0.28
N GLY A 400 8.41 17.91 0.63
CA GLY A 400 8.62 17.73 2.06
C GLY A 400 7.35 17.99 2.86
N GLY A 401 7.37 17.60 4.12
CA GLY A 401 6.26 17.83 5.02
C GLY A 401 6.65 17.67 6.47
N LEU A 402 5.79 18.18 7.30
CA LEU A 402 5.90 18.06 8.76
C LEU A 402 4.51 17.81 9.34
N GLY A 403 4.45 17.11 10.46
CA GLY A 403 3.21 16.85 11.18
C GLY A 403 3.46 16.69 12.67
N ALA A 404 2.48 17.09 13.43
CA ALA A 404 2.42 16.90 14.88
C ALA A 404 1.06 16.33 15.23
N GLN A 405 1.03 15.32 16.10
CA GLN A 405 -0.22 14.77 16.61
C GLN A 405 -0.08 14.38 18.08
N TRP A 406 -1.18 14.52 18.80
CA TRP A 406 -1.29 14.14 20.20
C TRP A 406 -2.44 13.17 20.38
N PHE A 407 -2.15 12.05 21.00
CA PHE A 407 -3.08 10.95 21.26
C PHE A 407 -3.25 10.77 22.76
N ARG A 408 -4.48 10.63 23.23
CA ARG A 408 -4.75 10.36 24.65
C ARG A 408 -5.99 9.49 24.82
N GLU A 409 -5.89 8.54 25.74
CA GLU A 409 -7.03 7.79 26.27
C GLU A 409 -7.53 8.44 27.55
N TRP A 410 -8.84 8.68 27.63
CA TRP A 410 -9.49 9.29 28.76
C TRP A 410 -10.86 8.64 29.01
N GLY A 411 -10.95 7.73 29.99
CA GLY A 411 -12.14 6.93 30.24
C GLY A 411 -12.55 6.13 29.02
N SER A 412 -13.76 6.37 28.53
CA SER A 412 -14.28 5.71 27.31
C SER A 412 -13.87 6.39 26.01
N HIS A 413 -13.18 7.51 26.08
CA HIS A 413 -12.76 8.31 24.94
C HIS A 413 -11.31 8.03 24.56
N THR A 414 -11.05 8.04 23.25
CA THR A 414 -9.71 8.05 22.69
C THR A 414 -9.61 9.22 21.74
N MET A 415 -8.93 10.28 22.17
CA MET A 415 -8.77 11.50 21.39
C MET A 415 -7.47 11.50 20.60
N LEU A 416 -7.54 11.96 19.37
CA LEU A 416 -6.43 12.24 18.48
C LEU A 416 -6.62 13.65 17.91
N VAL A 417 -5.62 14.51 18.06
CA VAL A 417 -5.60 15.87 17.51
C VAL A 417 -4.28 16.08 16.82
N GLY A 418 -4.26 16.76 15.68
CA GLY A 418 -3.01 17.03 15.01
C GLY A 418 -3.09 18.14 13.97
N ALA A 419 -1.93 18.51 13.47
CA ALA A 419 -1.76 19.44 12.35
C ALA A 419 -0.59 18.99 11.49
N GLU A 420 -0.68 19.32 10.18
CA GLU A 420 0.38 18.98 9.22
C GLU A 420 0.53 20.06 8.15
N GLY A 421 1.72 20.07 7.53
CA GLY A 421 2.01 20.91 6.39
C GLY A 421 2.78 20.13 5.34
N ARG A 422 2.50 20.41 4.07
CA ARG A 422 3.15 19.77 2.91
C ARG A 422 3.53 20.81 1.87
N TYR A 423 4.67 20.59 1.23
CA TYR A 423 5.24 21.43 0.19
C TYR A 423 5.68 20.55 -0.96
N VAL A 424 5.40 20.99 -2.18
CA VAL A 424 5.86 20.36 -3.42
C VAL A 424 6.26 21.47 -4.38
N ASP A 425 7.43 21.32 -5.01
CA ASP A 425 7.93 22.16 -6.07
C ASP A 425 8.38 21.27 -7.23
N GLY A 426 7.86 21.50 -8.43
CA GLY A 426 8.18 20.67 -9.59
C GLY A 426 7.96 21.37 -10.92
N THR A 427 8.83 21.06 -11.88
CA THR A 427 8.81 21.63 -13.22
C THR A 427 8.93 20.54 -14.26
N SER A 428 8.07 20.53 -15.27
CA SER A 428 8.21 19.75 -16.49
C SER A 428 9.01 20.58 -17.50
N ILE A 429 10.21 20.12 -17.82
CA ILE A 429 11.11 20.71 -18.83
C ILE A 429 11.03 19.78 -20.03
N GLU A 430 10.50 20.29 -21.14
CA GLU A 430 10.27 19.52 -22.36
C GLU A 430 11.12 20.06 -23.51
N THR A 431 11.90 19.19 -24.14
CA THR A 431 12.63 19.49 -25.39
C THR A 431 11.86 18.84 -26.54
N PRO A 432 11.05 19.60 -27.32
CA PRO A 432 10.39 19.08 -28.52
C PRO A 432 11.41 18.80 -29.62
N TYR A 433 11.11 17.85 -30.50
CA TYR A 433 11.93 17.51 -31.67
C TYR A 433 11.13 17.72 -32.95
N SER A 434 11.75 18.32 -33.97
CA SER A 434 11.24 18.43 -35.33
C SER A 434 12.29 17.95 -36.30
N GLN A 435 11.92 16.99 -37.16
CA GLN A 435 12.85 16.37 -38.15
C GLN A 435 14.18 15.88 -37.53
N GLY A 436 14.09 15.30 -36.31
CA GLY A 436 15.26 14.79 -35.58
C GLY A 436 16.13 15.87 -34.90
N ARG A 437 15.76 17.14 -34.96
CA ARG A 437 16.49 18.24 -34.30
C ARG A 437 15.74 18.75 -33.09
N PRO A 438 16.44 18.99 -31.96
CA PRO A 438 15.83 19.57 -30.76
C PRO A 438 15.44 21.02 -31.03
N LEU A 439 14.30 21.41 -30.48
CA LEU A 439 13.81 22.81 -30.45
C LEU A 439 14.08 23.42 -29.07
N ALA A 440 13.69 24.67 -28.88
CA ALA A 440 13.78 25.34 -27.60
C ALA A 440 12.94 24.61 -26.52
N ASN A 441 13.47 24.56 -25.30
CA ASN A 441 12.76 23.98 -24.20
C ASN A 441 11.47 24.72 -23.89
N VAL A 442 10.44 23.94 -23.51
CA VAL A 442 9.20 24.44 -22.96
C VAL A 442 9.15 24.01 -21.49
N GLU A 443 8.98 24.97 -20.60
CA GLU A 443 8.94 24.72 -19.17
C GLU A 443 7.56 25.09 -18.61
N ALA A 444 7.00 24.18 -17.80
CA ALA A 444 5.74 24.38 -17.10
C ALA A 444 5.76 23.65 -15.75
N GLY A 445 5.39 24.35 -14.70
CA GLY A 445 5.44 23.80 -13.35
C GLY A 445 4.91 24.78 -12.32
N GLY A 446 5.05 24.41 -11.04
CA GLY A 446 4.54 25.23 -9.96
C GLY A 446 4.91 24.71 -8.58
N ILE A 447 4.47 25.46 -7.60
CA ILE A 447 4.62 25.18 -6.18
C ILE A 447 3.24 24.87 -5.60
N GLN A 448 3.12 23.79 -4.84
CA GLN A 448 1.94 23.49 -4.04
C GLN A 448 2.25 23.53 -2.55
N ARG A 449 1.36 24.12 -1.78
CA ARG A 449 1.38 24.15 -0.31
C ARG A 449 0.06 23.66 0.22
N LEU A 450 0.12 22.79 1.22
CA LEU A 450 -1.02 22.29 1.95
C LEU A 450 -0.75 22.49 3.45
N GLY A 451 -1.71 23.05 4.15
CA GLY A 451 -1.72 23.14 5.61
C GLY A 451 -3.03 22.61 6.14
N SER A 452 -3.00 21.81 7.21
CA SER A 452 -4.21 21.19 7.73
C SER A 452 -4.18 20.93 9.22
N ALA A 453 -5.37 20.78 9.82
CA ALA A 453 -5.57 20.38 11.19
C ALA A 453 -6.72 19.38 11.29
N PHE A 454 -6.63 18.45 12.23
CA PHE A 454 -7.63 17.40 12.40
C PHE A 454 -7.88 17.05 13.87
N VAL A 455 -9.06 16.52 14.12
CA VAL A 455 -9.47 15.97 15.42
C VAL A 455 -10.31 14.72 15.19
N GLN A 456 -10.10 13.71 16.01
CA GLN A 456 -10.94 12.52 16.07
C GLN A 456 -11.14 12.09 17.51
N ASP A 457 -12.37 11.70 17.86
CA ASP A 457 -12.71 11.00 19.10
C ASP A 457 -13.31 9.63 18.79
N THR A 458 -12.76 8.61 19.41
CA THR A 458 -13.32 7.27 19.44
C THR A 458 -13.95 7.03 20.80
N PHE A 459 -15.28 7.01 20.83
CA PHE A 459 -16.08 6.82 22.03
C PHE A 459 -16.56 5.38 22.15
N ARG A 460 -16.11 4.67 23.18
CA ARG A 460 -16.62 3.34 23.55
C ARG A 460 -17.81 3.50 24.49
N ALA A 461 -18.99 3.62 23.90
CA ALA A 461 -20.24 3.79 24.65
C ALA A 461 -20.58 2.55 25.50
N SER A 462 -20.13 1.37 25.07
CA SER A 462 -20.23 0.10 25.81
C SER A 462 -19.22 -0.92 25.23
N ASP A 463 -19.14 -2.10 25.83
CA ASP A 463 -18.36 -3.23 25.27
C ASP A 463 -18.83 -3.68 23.88
N ARG A 464 -20.03 -3.24 23.47
CA ARG A 464 -20.63 -3.62 22.18
C ARG A 464 -20.73 -2.47 21.19
N LEU A 465 -20.73 -1.21 21.64
CA LEU A 465 -20.93 -0.03 20.81
C LEU A 465 -19.70 0.88 20.83
N THR A 466 -19.10 1.06 19.68
CA THR A 466 -18.04 2.07 19.45
C THR A 466 -18.55 3.07 18.42
N LEU A 467 -18.38 4.36 18.73
CA LEU A 467 -18.67 5.48 17.84
C LEU A 467 -17.38 6.24 17.57
N VAL A 468 -17.20 6.72 16.35
CA VAL A 468 -16.06 7.56 15.96
C VAL A 468 -16.59 8.80 15.26
N VAL A 469 -16.12 9.96 15.71
CA VAL A 469 -16.39 11.25 15.09
C VAL A 469 -15.05 11.92 14.82
N GLY A 470 -14.84 12.31 13.58
CA GLY A 470 -13.61 12.98 13.15
C GLY A 470 -13.90 14.12 12.20
N ALA A 471 -12.97 15.04 12.10
CA ALA A 471 -12.98 16.12 11.13
C ALA A 471 -11.57 16.58 10.79
N HIS A 472 -11.35 16.96 9.53
CA HIS A 472 -10.09 17.46 8.99
C HIS A 472 -10.38 18.74 8.18
N GLY A 473 -9.67 19.81 8.48
CA GLY A 473 -9.70 21.04 7.71
C GLY A 473 -8.43 21.20 6.91
N ASP A 474 -8.55 21.43 5.59
CA ASP A 474 -7.43 21.64 4.69
C ASP A 474 -7.46 23.05 4.10
N GLY A 475 -6.28 23.70 3.98
CA GLY A 475 -6.03 24.85 3.14
C GLY A 475 -4.96 24.52 2.11
N TRP A 476 -5.32 24.59 0.84
CA TRP A 476 -4.45 24.28 -0.29
C TRP A 476 -4.21 25.49 -1.17
N GLN A 477 -2.99 25.61 -1.70
CA GLN A 477 -2.58 26.63 -2.63
C GLN A 477 -1.65 26.06 -3.71
N SER A 478 -1.84 26.46 -4.95
CA SER A 478 -0.93 26.21 -6.08
C SER A 478 -0.52 27.51 -6.76
N THR A 479 0.77 27.65 -7.06
CA THR A 479 1.33 28.84 -7.73
C THR A 479 2.06 28.41 -8.99
N SER A 480 1.69 28.91 -10.17
CA SER A 480 2.36 28.64 -11.44
C SER A 480 3.73 29.33 -11.52
N HIS A 481 4.78 28.63 -11.94
CA HIS A 481 6.11 29.21 -12.16
C HIS A 481 6.10 30.20 -13.34
N ALA A 482 5.35 29.89 -14.39
CA ALA A 482 5.36 30.67 -15.63
C ALA A 482 4.57 32.00 -15.51
N SER A 483 3.38 31.95 -14.90
CA SER A 483 2.47 33.09 -14.82
C SER A 483 2.43 33.77 -13.47
N GLY A 484 2.93 33.12 -12.41
CA GLY A 484 2.73 33.55 -11.03
C GLY A 484 1.26 33.42 -10.55
N HIS A 485 0.37 32.86 -11.38
CA HIS A 485 -1.03 32.70 -11.04
C HIS A 485 -1.16 31.83 -9.79
N VAL A 486 -2.00 32.27 -8.84
CA VAL A 486 -2.24 31.60 -7.58
C VAL A 486 -3.67 31.09 -7.54
N GLN A 487 -3.82 29.81 -7.34
CA GLN A 487 -5.11 29.15 -7.08
C GLN A 487 -5.12 28.61 -5.65
N SER A 488 -6.22 28.79 -4.93
CA SER A 488 -6.36 28.31 -3.55
C SER A 488 -7.76 27.76 -3.30
N SER A 489 -7.86 26.81 -2.38
CA SER A 489 -9.13 26.23 -1.94
C SER A 489 -9.01 25.75 -0.51
N GLY A 490 -10.13 25.77 0.21
CA GLY A 490 -10.27 25.11 1.51
C GLY A 490 -11.22 23.93 1.45
N SER A 491 -11.07 22.99 2.36
CA SER A 491 -12.02 21.91 2.55
C SER A 491 -12.25 21.59 4.01
N PHE A 492 -13.43 21.04 4.31
CA PHE A 492 -13.80 20.49 5.60
C PHE A 492 -14.33 19.07 5.38
N ASN A 493 -13.63 18.09 5.97
CA ASN A 493 -13.86 16.67 5.73
C ASN A 493 -14.28 15.96 7.02
N PRO A 494 -15.58 16.02 7.39
CA PRO A 494 -16.10 15.32 8.56
C PRO A 494 -16.30 13.83 8.26
N ARG A 495 -16.23 13.03 9.33
CA ARG A 495 -16.60 11.62 9.37
C ARG A 495 -17.37 11.30 10.61
N VAL A 496 -18.43 10.49 10.46
CA VAL A 496 -19.14 9.84 11.56
C VAL A 496 -19.22 8.36 11.24
N SER A 497 -18.84 7.51 12.17
CA SER A 497 -18.94 6.06 12.00
C SER A 497 -19.24 5.37 13.32
N GLY A 498 -19.79 4.15 13.21
CA GLY A 498 -20.10 3.34 14.37
C GLY A 498 -20.04 1.86 14.08
N SER A 499 -19.75 1.07 15.10
CA SER A 499 -19.83 -0.38 15.07
C SER A 499 -20.58 -0.93 16.27
N TYR A 500 -21.43 -1.93 16.05
CA TYR A 500 -22.21 -2.60 17.08
C TYR A 500 -22.08 -4.11 17.01
N ARG A 501 -21.62 -4.73 18.11
CA ARG A 501 -21.50 -6.18 18.25
C ARG A 501 -22.83 -6.79 18.75
N LEU A 502 -23.43 -7.66 17.96
CA LEU A 502 -24.70 -8.31 18.24
C LEU A 502 -24.52 -9.49 19.25
N GLY A 503 -24.44 -9.17 20.53
CA GLY A 503 -24.34 -10.17 21.61
C GLY A 503 -23.12 -11.09 21.47
N ALA A 504 -23.29 -12.37 21.78
CA ALA A 504 -22.27 -13.42 21.64
C ALA A 504 -22.31 -14.11 20.26
N SER A 505 -23.06 -13.56 19.29
CA SER A 505 -23.27 -14.20 17.97
C SER A 505 -22.05 -14.19 17.06
N GLY A 506 -21.01 -13.41 17.40
CA GLY A 506 -19.86 -13.16 16.51
C GLY A 506 -20.19 -12.24 15.31
N VAL A 507 -21.35 -11.57 15.34
CA VAL A 507 -21.78 -10.66 14.31
C VAL A 507 -21.53 -9.21 14.74
N THR A 508 -20.90 -8.43 13.88
CA THR A 508 -20.69 -6.99 14.04
C THR A 508 -21.30 -6.25 12.87
N VAL A 509 -22.12 -5.25 13.15
CA VAL A 509 -22.67 -4.32 12.16
C VAL A 509 -21.93 -3.01 12.29
N ARG A 510 -21.60 -2.37 11.18
CA ARG A 510 -20.92 -1.07 11.15
C ARG A 510 -21.49 -0.18 10.06
N GLY A 511 -21.29 1.13 10.21
CA GLY A 511 -21.64 2.12 9.20
C GLY A 511 -20.77 3.33 9.31
N ALA A 512 -20.56 4.03 8.20
CA ALA A 512 -19.80 5.27 8.13
C ALA A 512 -20.41 6.21 7.09
N ALA A 513 -20.37 7.51 7.38
CA ALA A 513 -20.59 8.59 6.44
C ALA A 513 -19.38 9.53 6.49
N TYR A 514 -18.92 10.00 5.33
CA TYR A 514 -17.66 10.74 5.22
C TYR A 514 -17.64 11.72 4.06
N HIS A 515 -16.82 12.75 4.20
CA HIS A 515 -16.37 13.61 3.13
C HIS A 515 -14.90 13.34 2.80
N GLY A 516 -14.47 13.79 1.61
CA GLY A 516 -13.09 13.70 1.17
C GLY A 516 -12.75 14.82 0.18
N PHE A 517 -11.46 15.12 0.08
CA PHE A 517 -10.92 16.19 -0.73
C PHE A 517 -9.65 15.74 -1.46
N ARG A 518 -9.49 16.11 -2.74
CA ARG A 518 -8.26 15.94 -3.50
C ARG A 518 -7.95 17.19 -4.31
N ALA A 519 -6.76 17.73 -4.12
CA ALA A 519 -6.27 18.80 -4.96
C ALA A 519 -5.76 18.27 -6.31
N PRO A 520 -5.88 19.04 -7.42
CA PRO A 520 -5.21 18.70 -8.67
C PRO A 520 -3.69 18.68 -8.49
N THR A 521 -3.03 17.72 -9.14
CA THR A 521 -1.56 17.58 -9.11
C THR A 521 -0.87 18.56 -10.06
N LEU A 522 0.42 18.84 -9.86
CA LEU A 522 1.21 19.64 -10.80
C LEU A 522 1.22 19.02 -12.21
N ASN A 523 1.16 17.69 -12.30
CA ASN A 523 1.01 16.98 -13.57
C ASN A 523 -0.30 17.29 -14.29
N GLU A 524 -1.43 17.41 -13.55
CA GLU A 524 -2.73 17.72 -14.13
C GLU A 524 -2.79 19.15 -14.62
N PHE A 525 -2.17 20.07 -13.90
CA PHE A 525 -2.12 21.48 -14.28
C PHE A 525 -1.19 21.77 -15.46
N TYR A 526 0.00 21.14 -15.51
CA TYR A 526 1.09 21.68 -16.33
C TYR A 526 1.68 20.70 -17.35
N ARG A 527 1.54 19.38 -17.15
CA ARG A 527 2.24 18.42 -17.99
C ARG A 527 1.42 17.96 -19.19
N THR A 528 1.95 18.13 -20.40
CA THR A 528 1.47 17.43 -21.59
C THR A 528 1.96 15.97 -21.59
N PHE A 529 1.09 15.03 -21.92
CA PHE A 529 1.44 13.62 -22.08
C PHE A 529 1.08 13.15 -23.47
N SER A 530 1.96 12.35 -24.10
CA SER A 530 1.72 11.75 -25.41
C SER A 530 1.97 10.23 -25.36
N ALA A 531 1.11 9.47 -26.05
CA ALA A 531 1.30 8.04 -26.27
C ALA A 531 0.99 7.76 -27.75
N GLY A 532 2.03 7.69 -28.58
CA GLY A 532 1.88 7.62 -30.03
C GLY A 532 1.07 8.80 -30.57
N SER A 533 -0.04 8.52 -31.22
CA SER A 533 -0.96 9.54 -31.78
C SER A 533 -1.92 10.16 -30.75
N VAL A 534 -1.92 9.71 -29.51
CA VAL A 534 -2.80 10.26 -28.47
C VAL A 534 -2.05 11.32 -27.68
N VAL A 535 -2.59 12.54 -27.64
CA VAL A 535 -2.03 13.68 -26.87
C VAL A 535 -3.03 14.11 -25.81
N THR A 536 -2.62 14.12 -24.56
CA THR A 536 -3.39 14.63 -23.43
C THR A 536 -2.83 15.99 -23.01
N ARG A 537 -3.64 17.02 -23.09
CA ARG A 537 -3.30 18.40 -22.71
C ARG A 537 -3.50 18.63 -21.21
N PRO A 538 -2.66 19.46 -20.56
CA PRO A 538 -2.89 19.93 -19.20
C PRO A 538 -4.06 20.93 -19.15
N ASN A 539 -4.45 21.31 -17.92
CA ASN A 539 -5.47 22.33 -17.71
C ASN A 539 -5.22 23.07 -16.38
N GLU A 540 -4.82 24.33 -16.47
CA GLU A 540 -4.58 25.18 -15.30
C GLU A 540 -5.87 25.67 -14.62
N ALA A 541 -7.04 25.45 -15.22
CA ALA A 541 -8.33 25.85 -14.66
C ALA A 541 -9.04 24.75 -13.85
N LEU A 542 -8.35 23.65 -13.51
CA LEU A 542 -8.95 22.55 -12.75
C LEU A 542 -9.31 22.96 -11.33
N SER A 543 -10.51 22.58 -10.90
CA SER A 543 -10.95 22.67 -9.50
C SER A 543 -10.60 21.41 -8.72
N PRO A 544 -10.43 21.49 -7.39
CA PRO A 544 -10.28 20.31 -6.54
C PRO A 544 -11.54 19.41 -6.54
N GLU A 545 -11.32 18.12 -6.41
CA GLU A 545 -12.37 17.10 -6.27
C GLU A 545 -12.90 17.03 -4.85
N ARG A 546 -14.19 16.81 -4.69
CA ARG A 546 -14.87 16.61 -3.38
C ARG A 546 -15.71 15.34 -3.40
N LEU A 547 -15.53 14.51 -2.39
CA LEU A 547 -16.27 13.27 -2.25
C LEU A 547 -17.25 13.36 -1.07
N THR A 548 -18.48 12.93 -1.31
CA THR A 548 -19.45 12.60 -0.26
C THR A 548 -19.81 11.14 -0.39
N GLY A 549 -19.72 10.39 0.69
CA GLY A 549 -20.00 8.96 0.62
C GLY A 549 -20.28 8.30 1.95
N GLY A 550 -20.54 7.01 1.87
CA GLY A 550 -20.77 6.19 3.04
C GLY A 550 -20.77 4.71 2.73
N ASP A 551 -20.73 3.93 3.80
CA ASP A 551 -20.84 2.47 3.72
C ASP A 551 -21.56 1.87 4.93
N VAL A 552 -22.17 0.71 4.70
CA VAL A 552 -22.75 -0.14 5.74
C VAL A 552 -22.23 -1.57 5.53
N GLY A 553 -21.77 -2.21 6.59
CA GLY A 553 -21.21 -3.54 6.53
C GLY A 553 -21.65 -4.44 7.68
N VAL A 554 -21.70 -5.72 7.39
CA VAL A 554 -21.91 -6.78 8.37
C VAL A 554 -20.71 -7.73 8.30
N MET A 555 -20.13 -8.00 9.43
CA MET A 555 -19.07 -9.00 9.60
C MET A 555 -19.55 -10.10 10.55
N MET A 556 -19.30 -11.32 10.18
CA MET A 556 -19.58 -12.49 11.01
C MET A 556 -18.31 -13.32 11.17
N THR A 557 -17.99 -13.64 12.41
CA THR A 557 -16.90 -14.56 12.74
C THR A 557 -17.48 -15.71 13.55
N ARG A 558 -17.31 -16.94 13.06
CA ARG A 558 -17.78 -18.14 13.74
C ARG A 558 -16.76 -19.29 13.62
N GLY A 559 -16.14 -19.62 14.74
CA GLY A 559 -15.11 -20.66 14.79
C GLY A 559 -13.93 -20.34 13.86
N ARG A 560 -13.76 -21.13 12.81
CA ARG A 560 -12.66 -21.02 11.84
C ARG A 560 -13.02 -20.27 10.56
N ALA A 561 -14.17 -19.65 10.51
CA ALA A 561 -14.65 -18.92 9.34
C ALA A 561 -14.98 -17.46 9.69
N SER A 562 -14.65 -16.55 8.79
CA SER A 562 -15.13 -15.18 8.82
C SER A 562 -15.72 -14.79 7.46
N ALA A 563 -16.69 -13.90 7.48
CA ALA A 563 -17.29 -13.34 6.29
C ALA A 563 -17.64 -11.87 6.54
N ARG A 564 -17.45 -11.03 5.53
CA ARG A 564 -17.81 -9.61 5.54
C ARG A 564 -18.52 -9.23 4.25
N VAL A 565 -19.64 -8.52 4.40
CA VAL A 565 -20.37 -7.91 3.30
C VAL A 565 -20.42 -6.42 3.57
N THR A 566 -20.09 -5.59 2.58
CA THR A 566 -20.15 -4.13 2.70
C THR A 566 -20.82 -3.54 1.47
N GLY A 567 -21.90 -2.80 1.66
CA GLY A 567 -22.47 -1.92 0.65
C GLY A 567 -21.89 -0.53 0.79
N PHE A 568 -21.60 0.15 -0.32
CA PHE A 568 -21.06 1.51 -0.33
C PHE A 568 -21.69 2.36 -1.42
N TRP A 569 -21.68 3.69 -1.22
CA TRP A 569 -21.98 4.68 -2.23
C TRP A 569 -21.03 5.88 -2.09
N ASN A 570 -20.66 6.47 -3.22
CA ASN A 570 -19.78 7.64 -3.31
C ASN A 570 -20.27 8.55 -4.43
N VAL A 571 -20.30 9.83 -4.15
CA VAL A 571 -20.52 10.91 -5.11
C VAL A 571 -19.27 11.76 -5.12
N LEU A 572 -18.61 11.85 -6.26
CA LEU A 572 -17.40 12.65 -6.46
C LEU A 572 -17.74 13.83 -7.35
N ASP A 573 -17.81 15.02 -6.77
CA ASP A 573 -18.05 16.27 -7.46
C ASP A 573 -16.75 16.82 -8.00
N ASP A 574 -16.83 17.57 -9.11
CA ASP A 574 -15.68 18.12 -9.85
C ASP A 574 -14.65 17.04 -10.24
N ALA A 575 -15.11 15.83 -10.58
CA ALA A 575 -14.28 14.69 -10.88
C ALA A 575 -13.30 14.98 -12.02
N ILE A 576 -11.99 15.00 -11.76
CA ILE A 576 -10.99 15.22 -12.79
C ILE A 576 -10.84 13.96 -13.63
N THR A 577 -11.06 14.08 -14.93
CA THR A 577 -10.89 12.99 -15.89
C THR A 577 -10.23 13.49 -17.17
N THR A 578 -9.92 12.59 -18.08
CA THR A 578 -9.39 12.90 -19.39
C THR A 578 -10.53 12.86 -20.39
N ILE A 579 -10.91 14.02 -20.94
CA ILE A 579 -11.99 14.17 -21.91
C ILE A 579 -11.43 14.16 -23.32
N THR A 580 -12.05 13.40 -24.21
CA THR A 580 -11.72 13.36 -25.63
C THR A 580 -12.29 14.61 -26.33
N LEU A 581 -11.42 15.48 -26.86
CA LEU A 581 -11.79 16.70 -27.56
C LEU A 581 -11.96 16.49 -29.05
N SER A 582 -11.09 15.68 -29.67
CA SER A 582 -11.17 15.37 -31.09
C SER A 582 -10.53 14.03 -31.42
N VAL A 583 -11.09 13.37 -32.44
CA VAL A 583 -10.56 12.13 -33.02
C VAL A 583 -10.43 12.35 -34.50
N THR A 584 -9.20 12.22 -35.01
CA THR A 584 -8.89 12.24 -36.44
C THR A 584 -8.20 10.93 -36.81
N PRO A 585 -8.06 10.58 -38.10
CA PRO A 585 -7.33 9.39 -38.49
C PRO A 585 -5.86 9.35 -38.03
N THR A 586 -5.27 10.50 -37.76
CA THR A 586 -3.84 10.64 -37.41
C THR A 586 -3.60 10.99 -35.95
N GLN A 587 -4.61 11.49 -35.22
CA GLN A 587 -4.42 12.01 -33.87
C GLN A 587 -5.69 11.98 -33.02
N ILE A 588 -5.55 11.61 -31.75
CA ILE A 588 -6.56 11.75 -30.72
C ILE A 588 -6.10 12.84 -29.74
N ILE A 589 -6.86 13.91 -29.62
CA ILE A 589 -6.57 15.00 -28.67
C ILE A 589 -7.50 14.84 -27.47
N ARG A 590 -6.91 14.80 -26.30
CA ARG A 590 -7.59 14.74 -25.00
C ARG A 590 -7.16 15.91 -24.12
N GLN A 591 -7.95 16.26 -23.13
CA GLN A 591 -7.62 17.27 -22.13
C GLN A 591 -8.10 16.80 -20.75
N ARG A 592 -7.37 17.17 -19.72
CA ARG A 592 -7.82 17.01 -18.33
C ARG A 592 -8.88 18.05 -18.04
N ALA A 593 -10.01 17.63 -17.49
CA ALA A 593 -11.11 18.53 -17.16
C ALA A 593 -11.89 17.98 -15.95
N ASN A 594 -12.56 18.86 -15.24
CA ASN A 594 -13.58 18.46 -14.26
C ASN A 594 -14.82 17.97 -15.02
N ALA A 595 -15.17 16.72 -14.88
CA ALA A 595 -16.29 16.06 -15.56
C ALA A 595 -17.57 16.10 -14.72
N ASP A 596 -17.82 17.23 -14.03
CA ASP A 596 -18.97 17.43 -13.15
C ASP A 596 -19.02 16.34 -12.04
N THR A 597 -20.02 15.48 -12.02
CA THR A 597 -20.23 14.52 -10.93
C THR A 597 -20.04 13.08 -11.39
N LEU A 598 -19.38 12.26 -10.56
CA LEU A 598 -19.22 10.82 -10.73
C LEU A 598 -19.95 10.10 -9.58
N HIS A 599 -20.82 9.16 -9.92
CA HIS A 599 -21.48 8.27 -8.95
C HIS A 599 -20.86 6.88 -8.99
N ALA A 600 -20.38 6.39 -7.84
CA ALA A 600 -19.88 5.03 -7.68
C ALA A 600 -20.60 4.34 -6.51
N SER A 601 -21.23 3.20 -6.77
CA SER A 601 -21.86 2.39 -5.74
C SER A 601 -21.59 0.92 -5.97
N GLY A 602 -21.64 0.11 -4.90
CA GLY A 602 -21.33 -1.29 -5.05
C GLY A 602 -21.46 -2.10 -3.77
N ILE A 603 -21.11 -3.38 -3.92
CA ILE A 603 -21.07 -4.36 -2.84
C ILE A 603 -19.71 -5.04 -2.85
N GLU A 604 -19.09 -5.12 -1.68
CA GLU A 604 -17.85 -5.86 -1.43
C GLU A 604 -18.17 -7.10 -0.59
N LEU A 605 -17.56 -8.22 -0.97
CA LEU A 605 -17.69 -9.51 -0.30
C LEU A 605 -16.29 -10.03 0.03
N GLU A 606 -16.08 -10.46 1.25
CA GLU A 606 -14.83 -11.06 1.70
C GLU A 606 -15.14 -12.23 2.62
N GLY A 607 -14.32 -13.25 2.56
CA GLY A 607 -14.45 -14.40 3.44
C GLY A 607 -13.17 -15.20 3.52
N ASP A 608 -12.94 -15.82 4.66
CA ASP A 608 -11.86 -16.76 4.89
C ASP A 608 -12.35 -17.97 5.71
N VAL A 609 -11.76 -19.09 5.42
CA VAL A 609 -12.01 -20.35 6.15
C VAL A 609 -10.69 -21.05 6.43
N ARG A 610 -10.44 -21.42 7.68
CA ARG A 610 -9.34 -22.28 8.09
C ARG A 610 -9.87 -23.69 8.36
N TRP A 611 -9.72 -24.58 7.39
CA TRP A 611 -10.13 -26.00 7.59
C TRP A 611 -9.24 -26.72 8.60
N SER A 612 -7.94 -26.36 8.62
CA SER A 612 -6.97 -26.91 9.57
C SER A 612 -5.88 -25.87 9.89
N SER A 613 -4.97 -26.20 10.77
CA SER A 613 -3.74 -25.42 10.99
C SER A 613 -2.87 -25.29 9.74
N SER A 614 -3.07 -26.17 8.75
CA SER A 614 -2.26 -26.25 7.54
C SER A 614 -2.96 -25.77 6.28
N LEU A 615 -4.30 -25.68 6.25
CA LEU A 615 -5.06 -25.36 5.05
C LEU A 615 -6.08 -24.26 5.31
N SER A 616 -5.98 -23.20 4.52
CA SER A 616 -6.94 -22.08 4.51
C SER A 616 -7.34 -21.71 3.07
N ALA A 617 -8.52 -21.13 2.95
CA ALA A 617 -8.96 -20.48 1.72
C ALA A 617 -9.53 -19.13 2.03
N SER A 618 -9.39 -18.22 1.07
CA SER A 618 -9.93 -16.87 1.10
C SER A 618 -10.71 -16.58 -0.18
N PHE A 619 -11.70 -15.72 -0.06
CA PHE A 619 -12.45 -15.16 -1.17
C PHE A 619 -12.58 -13.67 -0.95
N ALA A 620 -12.42 -12.89 -2.00
CA ALA A 620 -12.61 -11.45 -1.98
C ALA A 620 -13.19 -11.00 -3.33
N GLY A 621 -14.18 -10.11 -3.32
CA GLY A 621 -14.77 -9.64 -4.56
C GLY A 621 -15.59 -8.38 -4.37
N GLY A 622 -15.81 -7.67 -5.48
CA GLY A 622 -16.64 -6.47 -5.53
C GLY A 622 -17.39 -6.35 -6.84
N PHE A 623 -18.63 -5.87 -6.72
CA PHE A 623 -19.45 -5.41 -7.84
C PHE A 623 -19.55 -3.90 -7.75
N VAL A 624 -19.25 -3.20 -8.84
CA VAL A 624 -19.19 -1.74 -8.87
C VAL A 624 -19.97 -1.19 -10.06
N SER A 625 -20.85 -0.25 -9.82
CA SER A 625 -21.43 0.63 -10.81
C SER A 625 -20.80 2.01 -10.65
N SER A 626 -20.07 2.46 -11.66
CA SER A 626 -19.41 3.78 -11.66
C SER A 626 -19.73 4.49 -12.96
N ARG A 627 -20.40 5.66 -12.85
CA ARG A 627 -20.91 6.42 -14.01
C ARG A 627 -20.77 7.91 -13.79
N PHE A 628 -20.55 8.63 -14.88
CA PHE A 628 -20.68 10.08 -14.90
C PHE A 628 -22.16 10.49 -14.86
N GLN A 629 -22.41 11.61 -14.13
CA GLN A 629 -23.71 12.26 -14.06
C GLN A 629 -23.56 13.73 -14.39
N GLY A 630 -24.17 14.52 -14.91
CA GLY A 630 -24.02 15.98 -15.10
C GLY A 630 -23.70 16.37 -16.53
N MET A 631 -22.48 16.21 -17.00
CA MET A 631 -22.10 16.58 -18.36
C MET A 631 -22.92 15.82 -19.42
N THR A 632 -23.54 16.53 -20.35
CA THR A 632 -24.48 15.96 -21.34
C THR A 632 -23.84 14.86 -22.17
N ASP A 633 -22.59 15.03 -22.61
CA ASP A 633 -21.88 14.10 -23.50
C ASP A 633 -21.33 12.86 -22.76
N LEU A 634 -21.14 12.95 -21.45
CA LEU A 634 -20.64 11.85 -20.61
C LEU A 634 -21.73 11.22 -19.77
N ARG A 635 -22.95 11.77 -19.75
CA ARG A 635 -24.04 11.30 -18.90
C ARG A 635 -24.28 9.80 -19.11
N ASP A 636 -24.35 9.07 -17.99
CA ASP A 636 -24.54 7.62 -17.92
C ASP A 636 -23.40 6.79 -18.54
N LYS A 637 -22.37 7.40 -19.10
CA LYS A 637 -21.14 6.69 -19.51
C LYS A 637 -20.44 6.09 -18.29
N ARG A 638 -19.91 4.90 -18.46
CA ARG A 638 -19.10 4.26 -17.41
C ARG A 638 -17.76 4.98 -17.27
N VAL A 639 -17.31 5.13 -16.04
CA VAL A 639 -16.01 5.70 -15.73
C VAL A 639 -14.90 4.81 -16.34
N PRO A 640 -13.93 5.39 -17.08
CA PRO A 640 -12.83 4.64 -17.68
C PRO A 640 -12.02 3.85 -16.65
N GLN A 641 -11.50 2.69 -17.05
CA GLN A 641 -10.62 1.83 -16.28
C GLN A 641 -11.23 1.28 -14.98
N VAL A 642 -12.57 1.35 -14.82
CA VAL A 642 -13.30 0.75 -13.69
C VAL A 642 -14.03 -0.50 -14.18
N PRO A 643 -13.61 -1.70 -13.76
CA PRO A 643 -14.32 -2.94 -14.08
C PRO A 643 -15.64 -3.02 -13.31
N GLY A 644 -16.68 -3.59 -13.94
CA GLY A 644 -17.97 -3.79 -13.29
C GLY A 644 -17.94 -4.77 -12.11
N TYR A 645 -16.94 -5.64 -12.08
CA TYR A 645 -16.65 -6.53 -10.96
C TYR A 645 -15.17 -6.94 -10.95
N ASN A 646 -14.66 -7.25 -9.78
CA ASN A 646 -13.40 -7.95 -9.57
C ASN A 646 -13.61 -9.03 -8.50
N MET A 647 -13.05 -10.20 -8.71
CA MET A 647 -13.16 -11.34 -7.80
C MET A 647 -11.80 -12.02 -7.67
N GLY A 648 -11.48 -12.42 -6.46
CA GLY A 648 -10.30 -13.19 -6.12
C GLY A 648 -10.67 -14.38 -5.25
N ALA A 649 -10.01 -15.51 -5.46
CA ALA A 649 -10.07 -16.67 -4.58
C ALA A 649 -8.65 -17.18 -4.35
N GLY A 650 -8.32 -17.49 -3.11
CA GLY A 650 -7.00 -17.98 -2.72
C GLY A 650 -7.10 -19.27 -1.91
N VAL A 651 -6.15 -20.16 -2.10
CA VAL A 651 -5.95 -21.33 -1.26
C VAL A 651 -4.50 -21.35 -0.80
N ARG A 652 -4.28 -21.57 0.48
CA ARG A 652 -2.95 -21.65 1.09
C ARG A 652 -2.81 -22.95 1.87
N TYR A 653 -1.71 -23.64 1.63
CA TYR A 653 -1.29 -24.82 2.35
C TYR A 653 0.08 -24.57 2.97
N ASN A 654 0.19 -24.78 4.29
CA ASN A 654 1.44 -24.67 5.03
C ASN A 654 1.51 -25.81 6.05
N ARG A 655 2.32 -26.82 5.76
CA ARG A 655 2.48 -27.96 6.67
C ARG A 655 3.91 -28.49 6.65
N ARG A 656 4.53 -28.56 7.83
CA ARG A 656 5.94 -28.99 8.01
C ARG A 656 6.88 -28.12 7.15
N SER A 657 7.52 -28.72 6.15
CA SER A 657 8.45 -28.05 5.25
C SER A 657 7.83 -27.61 3.91
N TRP A 658 6.51 -27.83 3.69
CA TRP A 658 5.86 -27.48 2.43
C TRP A 658 4.96 -26.27 2.59
N ILE A 659 5.11 -25.33 1.66
CA ILE A 659 4.29 -24.15 1.52
C ILE A 659 3.76 -24.12 0.07
N ALA A 660 2.46 -23.96 -0.09
CA ALA A 660 1.88 -23.75 -1.41
C ALA A 660 0.77 -22.70 -1.33
N SER A 661 0.62 -21.90 -2.36
CA SER A 661 -0.50 -20.97 -2.50
C SER A 661 -0.96 -20.91 -3.94
N SER A 662 -2.25 -20.70 -4.15
CA SER A 662 -2.82 -20.39 -5.45
C SER A 662 -3.76 -19.20 -5.32
N GLN A 663 -3.81 -18.35 -6.34
CA GLN A 663 -4.65 -17.16 -6.41
C GLN A 663 -5.30 -17.09 -7.79
N LEU A 664 -6.63 -17.21 -7.83
CA LEU A 664 -7.44 -16.99 -9.01
C LEU A 664 -7.98 -15.56 -8.97
N ARG A 665 -7.79 -14.80 -10.03
CA ARG A 665 -8.33 -13.44 -10.19
C ARG A 665 -9.19 -13.35 -11.44
N ILE A 666 -10.37 -12.75 -11.29
CA ILE A 666 -11.30 -12.50 -12.40
C ILE A 666 -11.64 -11.01 -12.38
N THR A 667 -11.26 -10.28 -13.42
CA THR A 667 -11.57 -8.87 -13.61
C THR A 667 -12.59 -8.74 -14.74
N GLY A 668 -13.70 -8.07 -14.47
CA GLY A 668 -14.75 -7.81 -15.44
C GLY A 668 -14.32 -6.90 -16.59
N SER A 669 -15.19 -6.74 -17.56
CA SER A 669 -14.95 -5.80 -18.66
C SER A 669 -15.02 -4.35 -18.17
N GLN A 670 -14.19 -3.49 -18.78
CA GLN A 670 -14.11 -2.06 -18.52
C GLN A 670 -13.92 -1.30 -19.84
N PHE A 671 -14.03 0.02 -19.81
CA PHE A 671 -13.70 0.87 -20.96
C PHE A 671 -12.38 1.59 -20.73
N GLU A 672 -11.63 1.83 -21.82
CA GLU A 672 -10.38 2.59 -21.75
C GLU A 672 -10.60 4.11 -21.81
N ASP A 673 -11.66 4.54 -22.48
CA ASP A 673 -11.97 5.92 -22.83
C ASP A 673 -13.28 6.43 -22.20
N ASP A 674 -13.40 7.74 -22.13
CA ASP A 674 -14.56 8.48 -21.61
C ASP A 674 -15.83 8.25 -22.45
N GLN A 675 -15.70 8.03 -23.76
CA GLN A 675 -16.81 7.83 -24.68
C GLN A 675 -17.35 6.39 -24.67
N ASN A 676 -16.70 5.46 -23.96
CA ASN A 676 -17.03 4.04 -23.88
C ASN A 676 -16.97 3.31 -25.25
N VAL A 677 -16.07 3.73 -26.12
CA VAL A 677 -15.82 3.10 -27.43
C VAL A 677 -14.88 1.91 -27.30
N PHE A 678 -13.78 2.07 -26.56
CA PHE A 678 -12.73 1.07 -26.45
C PHE A 678 -12.94 0.15 -25.25
N ARG A 679 -13.65 -0.95 -25.50
CA ARG A 679 -13.93 -1.93 -24.44
C ARG A 679 -12.76 -2.90 -24.26
N LEU A 680 -12.28 -3.05 -23.04
CA LEU A 680 -11.35 -4.09 -22.60
C LEU A 680 -12.12 -5.28 -22.05
N GLY A 681 -11.86 -6.47 -22.59
CA GLY A 681 -12.56 -7.71 -22.22
C GLY A 681 -12.28 -8.17 -20.79
N ARG A 682 -13.00 -9.22 -20.36
CA ARG A 682 -12.76 -9.90 -19.08
C ARG A 682 -11.37 -10.52 -19.07
N ALA A 683 -10.69 -10.46 -17.92
CA ALA A 683 -9.43 -11.15 -17.66
C ALA A 683 -9.61 -12.19 -16.55
N THR A 684 -9.05 -13.40 -16.75
CA THR A 684 -9.01 -14.46 -15.73
C THR A 684 -7.57 -14.95 -15.63
N VAL A 685 -6.97 -14.81 -14.45
CA VAL A 685 -5.57 -15.13 -14.22
C VAL A 685 -5.46 -16.04 -13.00
N LEU A 686 -4.72 -17.14 -13.14
CA LEU A 686 -4.40 -18.09 -12.07
C LEU A 686 -2.90 -18.05 -11.80
N ASP A 687 -2.53 -17.75 -10.57
CA ASP A 687 -1.16 -17.74 -10.09
C ASP A 687 -0.93 -18.84 -9.06
N VAL A 688 0.26 -19.45 -9.06
CA VAL A 688 0.61 -20.56 -8.18
C VAL A 688 2.02 -20.40 -7.65
N PHE A 689 2.19 -20.64 -6.36
CA PHE A 689 3.47 -20.71 -5.67
C PHE A 689 3.59 -22.06 -4.95
N ALA A 690 4.76 -22.69 -5.00
CA ALA A 690 5.08 -23.89 -4.25
C ALA A 690 6.53 -23.81 -3.75
N GLY A 691 6.72 -24.00 -2.44
CA GLY A 691 8.02 -23.93 -1.80
C GLY A 691 8.25 -25.06 -0.82
N ARG A 692 9.51 -25.40 -0.59
CA ARG A 692 9.95 -26.34 0.42
C ARG A 692 11.02 -25.72 1.31
N THR A 693 10.73 -25.68 2.59
CA THR A 693 11.70 -25.22 3.60
C THR A 693 12.73 -26.33 3.85
N LEU A 694 13.99 -25.98 3.67
CA LEU A 694 15.18 -26.80 3.85
C LEU A 694 15.82 -26.48 5.23
N PRO A 695 16.76 -27.30 5.71
CA PRO A 695 17.59 -26.95 6.87
C PRO A 695 18.21 -25.55 6.73
N GLY A 696 18.39 -24.83 7.84
CA GLY A 696 18.92 -23.45 7.82
C GLY A 696 17.89 -22.38 7.45
N ARG A 697 16.58 -22.68 7.54
CA ARG A 697 15.46 -21.74 7.28
C ARG A 697 15.46 -21.16 5.86
N MET A 698 15.96 -21.93 4.92
CA MET A 698 15.91 -21.63 3.50
C MET A 698 14.65 -22.25 2.88
N THR A 699 13.88 -21.49 2.12
CA THR A 699 12.75 -22.00 1.34
C THR A 699 13.08 -21.91 -0.14
N ALA A 700 13.35 -23.06 -0.76
CA ALA A 700 13.43 -23.14 -2.24
C ALA A 700 12.02 -23.17 -2.81
N PHE A 701 11.74 -22.41 -3.86
CA PHE A 701 10.40 -22.29 -4.42
C PHE A 701 10.36 -22.21 -5.95
N VAL A 702 9.18 -22.50 -6.48
CA VAL A 702 8.76 -22.23 -7.85
C VAL A 702 7.50 -21.37 -7.78
N ALA A 703 7.41 -20.35 -8.61
CA ALA A 703 6.25 -19.48 -8.75
C ALA A 703 5.88 -19.34 -10.22
N VAL A 704 4.60 -19.45 -10.54
CA VAL A 704 4.08 -19.28 -11.90
C VAL A 704 2.94 -18.29 -11.85
N GLU A 705 3.07 -17.19 -12.57
CA GLU A 705 2.01 -16.22 -12.80
C GLU A 705 1.31 -16.53 -14.12
N ASN A 706 0.01 -16.27 -14.17
CA ASN A 706 -0.83 -16.58 -15.34
C ASN A 706 -0.65 -18.02 -15.84
N LEU A 707 -0.77 -18.99 -14.93
CA LEU A 707 -0.56 -20.42 -15.22
C LEU A 707 -1.34 -20.92 -16.45
N LEU A 708 -2.54 -20.36 -16.66
CA LEU A 708 -3.43 -20.71 -17.78
C LEU A 708 -3.03 -20.06 -19.10
N ASP A 709 -1.99 -19.22 -19.13
CA ASP A 709 -1.53 -18.43 -20.28
C ASP A 709 -2.66 -17.62 -20.94
N ALA A 710 -3.53 -17.07 -20.11
CA ALA A 710 -4.67 -16.30 -20.59
C ALA A 710 -4.20 -14.97 -21.21
N THR A 711 -4.57 -14.73 -22.46
CA THR A 711 -4.38 -13.45 -23.14
C THR A 711 -5.52 -12.51 -22.78
N TYR A 712 -5.19 -11.29 -22.37
CA TYR A 712 -6.17 -10.27 -22.01
C TYR A 712 -5.68 -8.87 -22.39
N ASP A 713 -6.63 -8.02 -22.83
CA ASP A 713 -6.32 -6.66 -23.27
C ASP A 713 -6.02 -5.76 -22.07
N VAL A 714 -5.02 -4.87 -22.20
CA VAL A 714 -4.67 -3.85 -21.20
C VAL A 714 -4.78 -2.44 -21.75
N GLY A 715 -4.83 -2.28 -23.07
CA GLY A 715 -5.06 -1.03 -23.78
C GLY A 715 -5.42 -1.27 -25.23
N ARG A 716 -6.23 -0.38 -25.83
CA ARG A 716 -6.63 -0.41 -27.25
C ARG A 716 -6.26 0.86 -28.00
N THR A 717 -5.83 1.90 -27.28
CA THR A 717 -5.43 3.16 -27.91
C THR A 717 -3.97 3.47 -27.62
N PRO A 718 -3.14 3.84 -28.64
CA PRO A 718 -3.48 3.90 -30.08
C PRO A 718 -3.50 2.50 -30.76
N ILE A 719 -3.11 1.45 -30.05
CA ILE A 719 -3.05 0.06 -30.55
C ILE A 719 -3.43 -0.92 -29.45
N LEU A 720 -3.89 -2.10 -29.86
CA LEU A 720 -4.21 -3.18 -28.94
C LEU A 720 -2.93 -3.72 -28.28
N THR A 721 -2.92 -3.69 -26.96
CA THR A 721 -1.84 -4.22 -26.12
C THR A 721 -2.37 -5.26 -25.14
N THR A 722 -1.59 -6.31 -24.90
CA THR A 722 -1.93 -7.45 -24.05
C THR A 722 -1.19 -7.39 -22.72
N GLY A 723 -1.77 -8.04 -21.71
CA GLY A 723 -1.16 -8.19 -20.38
C GLY A 723 -0.01 -9.19 -20.37
N LEU A 724 0.54 -9.40 -19.17
CA LEU A 724 1.68 -10.29 -18.95
C LEU A 724 1.32 -11.74 -19.34
N PRO A 725 2.13 -12.40 -20.17
CA PRO A 725 1.95 -13.83 -20.50
C PRO A 725 2.27 -14.70 -19.28
N ARG A 726 2.09 -16.02 -19.40
CA ARG A 726 2.57 -16.95 -18.37
C ARG A 726 4.06 -16.72 -18.11
N THR A 727 4.43 -16.70 -16.83
CA THR A 727 5.81 -16.44 -16.41
C THR A 727 6.18 -17.32 -15.22
N ALA A 728 7.19 -18.17 -15.40
CA ALA A 728 7.70 -19.04 -14.35
C ALA A 728 9.00 -18.49 -13.75
N ARG A 729 9.15 -18.66 -12.44
CA ARG A 729 10.36 -18.27 -11.68
C ARG A 729 10.70 -19.35 -10.66
N ILE A 730 11.99 -19.45 -10.36
CA ILE A 730 12.53 -20.26 -9.28
C ILE A 730 13.35 -19.35 -8.34
N GLY A 731 13.38 -19.67 -7.07
CA GLY A 731 14.14 -18.85 -6.13
C GLY A 731 14.36 -19.51 -4.79
N VAL A 732 15.08 -18.78 -3.94
CA VAL A 732 15.37 -19.12 -2.56
C VAL A 732 15.05 -17.93 -1.68
N LEU A 733 14.23 -18.16 -0.67
CA LEU A 733 13.95 -17.22 0.42
C LEU A 733 14.64 -17.73 1.69
N ILE A 734 15.35 -16.84 2.36
CA ILE A 734 15.98 -17.08 3.67
C ILE A 734 15.30 -16.16 4.68
N ASP A 735 14.81 -16.68 5.78
CA ASP A 735 14.18 -15.91 6.86
C ASP A 735 14.83 -16.28 8.19
N LEU A 736 15.73 -15.44 8.65
CA LEU A 736 16.46 -15.55 9.91
C LEU A 736 15.76 -14.66 10.95
N PRO A 737 15.32 -15.23 12.08
CA PRO A 737 14.59 -14.48 13.12
C PRO A 737 15.48 -13.54 13.87
#